data_fcbeec89213a67e137125411011e1694
#
_entry.id   fcbeec89213a67e137125411011e1694
#
_cell.length_a   1.000
_cell.length_b   1.000
_cell.length_c   1.000
_cell.angle_alpha   90.00
_cell.angle_beta   90.00
_cell.angle_gamma   90.00
#
_symmetry.space_group_name_H-M   'P 1'
#
loop_
_entity.id
_entity.type
_entity.pdbx_description
1 polymer ?
#
loop_
_entity_poly.entity_id
_entity_poly.type
_entity_poly.pdbx_seq_one_letter_code
_entity_poly.pdbx_strand_id
1 'polypeptide(L)'
;MEGNGNQRVRQEVLATTSDENENCEVASSDEQEINPGSSCSSSRQYSRYTQEQIEELEKIFNKNSHPTEKERFEIANKLNITIKKVKFWFQNKRTQLKTQTERHEHTILKQENEQLRLENSALIEALKNALCSKCGGQATIPDGSIHKHKVVIENAWLKEELSRITSLASQNFVMPLPNKVTIPRDTLNPNVIRSHMGFDIPSQRNGYLVQVSKAMEVLLKLGITNAPLWNKNKKGGGETLNFVEYVRAFPSCLGTKPPGFVSDATRASSVVPMTSSTLVEALLNADQWREMFMGIIGSCTTMEVISNGIGGSRNGSLQLMKAEIQFISPLVPVRVMEFIRYAKQQAEGLWIVVDLSVDSGIEGHMAKRCPSGCILHDMPNGFSMVTWIEHTEYNEQSVSQEYRQLISSGVGFGAQRWISALLRHCESIRAITSPTLNHHLLQDTKRSLRGLAQRMTSIYCGGVCLTDGQRWDLVADHAPGRPRIMARNFISGFSEPMGIVTSATYSAWMPANHQHLFNMLITKDRCIWDVIYHRVAARNVIRLPLDQDETSPNCISILNSNIEMPTEDDQVMVLQETTSDMTGSLIVYATVDFPTVSMVMNGEDISSVALLPSGLCIAPGYGEDGANGERGSMVTVGFQLLHPDIATSNLVTMETITTINDLVARGVQGIKEIVRSSQQ
;
A
#
# COMPACT_ATOMS: atom_id res chain seq x y z
N MET A 1 -19.79 62.19 -20.20
CA MET A 1 -20.40 61.40 -21.27
C MET A 1 -20.20 59.95 -20.82
N GLU A 2 -21.13 59.42 -20.06
CA GLU A 2 -22.29 58.63 -20.47
C GLU A 2 -21.87 57.38 -21.22
N GLY A 3 -22.23 56.15 -20.89
CA GLY A 3 -23.29 55.67 -19.99
C GLY A 3 -23.09 54.14 -19.83
N ASN A 4 -23.47 53.67 -18.77
CA ASN A 4 -24.65 52.88 -18.38
C ASN A 4 -24.84 51.51 -19.10
N GLY A 5 -24.99 50.50 -18.26
CA GLY A 5 -25.74 49.27 -18.63
C GLY A 5 -25.54 48.06 -17.73
N ASN A 6 -26.09 48.05 -16.55
CA ASN A 6 -26.95 47.07 -15.89
C ASN A 6 -26.56 45.57 -15.92
N GLN A 7 -26.22 45.05 -14.78
CA GLN A 7 -26.96 44.24 -13.77
C GLN A 7 -28.04 43.31 -14.32
N ARG A 8 -27.89 42.03 -14.04
CA ARG A 8 -29.00 41.19 -13.54
C ARG A 8 -28.50 40.07 -12.64
N VAL A 9 -28.76 40.26 -11.36
CA VAL A 9 -28.90 39.28 -10.28
C VAL A 9 -30.10 38.40 -10.61
N ARG A 10 -29.97 37.07 -10.45
CA ARG A 10 -31.12 36.19 -10.24
C ARG A 10 -30.89 35.33 -9.01
N GLN A 11 -31.60 35.67 -7.96
CA GLN A 11 -32.06 34.82 -6.87
C GLN A 11 -33.15 33.87 -7.41
N GLU A 12 -33.13 32.62 -7.06
CA GLU A 12 -34.28 31.71 -6.95
C GLU A 12 -34.05 30.89 -5.69
N VAL A 13 -34.68 31.17 -4.62
CA VAL A 13 -36.00 30.84 -4.05
C VAL A 13 -36.19 29.32 -3.89
N LEU A 14 -36.21 28.93 -2.61
CA LEU A 14 -36.66 27.63 -2.10
C LEU A 14 -38.10 27.33 -2.56
N ALA A 15 -38.31 26.07 -2.93
CA ALA A 15 -39.62 25.46 -2.85
C ALA A 15 -39.51 24.02 -2.35
N THR A 16 -40.10 23.80 -1.22
CA THR A 16 -40.48 22.51 -0.62
C THR A 16 -41.61 21.89 -1.43
N THR A 17 -41.48 20.63 -1.81
CA THR A 17 -42.65 19.73 -1.96
C THR A 17 -42.25 18.30 -1.67
N SER A 18 -43.05 17.72 -0.87
CA SER A 18 -43.29 16.36 -0.39
C SER A 18 -43.41 15.27 -1.46
N ASP A 19 -43.05 14.08 -1.00
CA ASP A 19 -43.55 12.74 -1.35
C ASP A 19 -43.76 12.37 -2.83
N GLU A 20 -42.97 11.38 -3.28
CA GLU A 20 -43.56 10.24 -3.99
C GLU A 20 -42.58 9.05 -4.02
N ASN A 21 -43.15 7.88 -3.73
CA ASN A 21 -42.59 6.55 -3.84
C ASN A 21 -42.12 6.24 -5.28
N GLU A 22 -40.87 5.89 -5.49
CA GLU A 22 -40.53 5.09 -6.66
C GLU A 22 -39.71 3.86 -6.28
N ASN A 23 -40.33 2.72 -6.54
CA ASN A 23 -39.75 1.40 -6.60
C ASN A 23 -38.64 1.37 -7.66
N CYS A 24 -37.41 1.10 -7.28
CA CYS A 24 -36.36 0.76 -8.22
C CYS A 24 -36.21 -0.76 -8.30
N GLU A 25 -36.70 -1.32 -9.43
CA GLU A 25 -36.45 -2.69 -9.84
C GLU A 25 -35.00 -2.81 -10.34
N VAL A 26 -34.25 -3.74 -9.75
CA VAL A 26 -32.95 -4.18 -10.30
C VAL A 26 -33.21 -5.32 -11.26
N ALA A 27 -33.13 -5.04 -12.54
CA ALA A 27 -33.10 -6.04 -13.62
C ALA A 27 -31.66 -6.53 -13.82
N SER A 28 -31.46 -7.84 -13.73
CA SER A 28 -30.27 -8.52 -14.22
C SER A 28 -30.43 -8.77 -15.73
N SER A 29 -29.45 -8.28 -16.49
CA SER A 29 -29.28 -8.49 -17.91
C SER A 29 -28.76 -9.89 -18.21
N ASP A 30 -29.51 -10.65 -19.03
CA ASP A 30 -28.96 -11.66 -19.94
C ASP A 30 -29.38 -11.28 -21.36
N GLU A 31 -28.39 -11.00 -22.18
CA GLU A 31 -28.54 -10.69 -23.61
C GLU A 31 -28.89 -11.94 -24.40
N GLN A 32 -29.93 -11.87 -25.18
CA GLN A 32 -30.07 -12.58 -26.48
C GLN A 32 -30.97 -11.77 -27.41
N GLU A 33 -30.38 -11.40 -28.54
CA GLU A 33 -31.03 -10.81 -29.68
C GLU A 33 -32.18 -11.67 -30.21
N ILE A 34 -33.35 -11.09 -30.56
CA ILE A 34 -34.19 -11.47 -31.70
C ILE A 34 -35.12 -10.30 -32.06
N ASN A 35 -35.25 -10.09 -33.35
CA ASN A 35 -35.96 -9.11 -34.17
C ASN A 35 -37.49 -8.96 -33.93
N PRO A 36 -38.10 -7.85 -34.36
CA PRO A 36 -39.45 -7.45 -33.96
C PRO A 36 -40.54 -7.96 -34.90
N GLY A 37 -41.63 -8.35 -34.29
CA GLY A 37 -42.89 -8.55 -35.02
C GLY A 37 -43.86 -9.51 -34.34
N SER A 38 -44.72 -9.02 -33.51
CA SER A 38 -46.12 -9.43 -33.41
C SER A 38 -46.69 -9.10 -32.02
N SER A 39 -47.70 -8.30 -32.01
CA SER A 39 -48.53 -7.95 -30.88
C SER A 39 -49.24 -9.18 -30.29
N CYS A 40 -49.04 -9.45 -28.98
CA CYS A 40 -50.04 -10.14 -28.16
C CYS A 40 -49.86 -9.73 -26.68
N SER A 41 -50.81 -8.98 -26.18
CA SER A 41 -51.03 -8.66 -24.78
C SER A 41 -51.30 -9.92 -23.97
N SER A 42 -50.38 -10.35 -23.14
CA SER A 42 -50.66 -11.24 -22.01
C SER A 42 -50.13 -10.61 -20.72
N SER A 43 -51.05 -10.04 -19.96
CA SER A 43 -50.84 -9.61 -18.60
C SER A 43 -50.35 -10.78 -17.74
N ARG A 44 -49.06 -10.79 -17.40
CA ARG A 44 -48.54 -11.73 -16.37
C ARG A 44 -49.15 -11.33 -15.04
N GLN A 45 -50.17 -12.08 -14.62
CA GLN A 45 -50.74 -12.02 -13.27
C GLN A 45 -49.65 -12.42 -12.27
N TYR A 46 -49.05 -11.44 -11.62
CA TYR A 46 -48.21 -11.65 -10.43
C TYR A 46 -49.11 -12.14 -9.30
N SER A 47 -49.13 -13.45 -9.05
CA SER A 47 -49.81 -14.04 -7.92
C SER A 47 -49.11 -13.59 -6.63
N ARG A 48 -49.71 -12.62 -5.93
CA ARG A 48 -49.27 -12.16 -4.59
C ARG A 48 -49.46 -13.28 -3.55
N TYR A 49 -48.64 -13.27 -2.50
CA TYR A 49 -48.82 -14.14 -1.35
C TYR A 49 -50.14 -13.74 -0.61
N THR A 50 -50.82 -14.71 -0.05
CA THR A 50 -51.96 -14.44 0.84
C THR A 50 -51.45 -14.01 2.22
N GLN A 51 -52.28 -13.30 3.00
CA GLN A 51 -51.89 -12.84 4.33
C GLN A 51 -51.49 -14.05 5.24
N GLU A 52 -52.22 -15.14 5.15
CA GLU A 52 -51.96 -16.38 5.89
C GLU A 52 -50.60 -16.99 5.50
N GLN A 53 -50.27 -16.99 4.21
CA GLN A 53 -48.97 -17.47 3.72
C GLN A 53 -47.81 -16.61 4.24
N ILE A 54 -47.99 -15.28 4.29
CA ILE A 54 -46.99 -14.37 4.83
C ILE A 54 -46.75 -14.62 6.32
N GLU A 55 -47.79 -14.70 7.10
CA GLU A 55 -47.72 -14.98 8.57
C GLU A 55 -47.00 -16.28 8.88
N GLU A 56 -47.30 -17.34 8.13
CA GLU A 56 -46.66 -18.62 8.32
C GLU A 56 -45.19 -18.61 7.87
N LEU A 57 -44.86 -17.92 6.76
CA LEU A 57 -43.49 -17.73 6.33
C LEU A 57 -42.69 -16.91 7.36
N GLU A 58 -43.29 -15.91 7.99
CA GLU A 58 -42.63 -15.12 9.05
C GLU A 58 -42.40 -15.93 10.32
N LYS A 59 -43.35 -16.79 10.73
CA LYS A 59 -43.14 -17.71 11.86
C LYS A 59 -41.96 -18.66 11.61
N ILE A 60 -41.86 -19.17 10.39
CA ILE A 60 -40.77 -20.09 10.02
C ILE A 60 -39.45 -19.30 9.95
N PHE A 61 -39.44 -18.09 9.38
CA PHE A 61 -38.30 -17.24 9.28
C PHE A 61 -37.69 -16.88 10.65
N ASN A 62 -38.54 -16.61 11.63
CA ASN A 62 -38.13 -16.31 13.00
C ASN A 62 -37.47 -17.52 13.71
N LYS A 63 -37.79 -18.76 13.28
CA LYS A 63 -37.16 -19.98 13.78
C LYS A 63 -35.87 -20.33 13.02
N ASN A 64 -35.88 -20.19 11.69
CA ASN A 64 -34.75 -20.49 10.81
C ASN A 64 -34.80 -19.57 9.60
N SER A 65 -33.92 -18.57 9.57
CA SER A 65 -33.83 -17.60 8.47
C SER A 65 -33.14 -18.17 7.22
N HIS A 66 -32.52 -19.37 7.30
CA HIS A 66 -31.80 -20.04 6.22
C HIS A 66 -32.24 -21.47 6.04
N PRO A 67 -33.51 -21.73 5.59
CA PRO A 67 -33.99 -23.08 5.41
C PRO A 67 -33.21 -23.83 4.33
N THR A 68 -32.90 -25.09 4.60
CA THR A 68 -32.26 -26.01 3.65
C THR A 68 -33.19 -26.30 2.48
N GLU A 69 -32.69 -26.96 1.44
CA GLU A 69 -33.48 -27.28 0.26
C GLU A 69 -34.67 -28.22 0.59
N LYS A 70 -34.48 -29.16 1.50
CA LYS A 70 -35.54 -30.06 2.00
C LYS A 70 -36.61 -29.27 2.74
N GLU A 71 -36.23 -28.41 3.66
CA GLU A 71 -37.16 -27.56 4.42
C GLU A 71 -37.94 -26.61 3.49
N ARG A 72 -37.29 -26.02 2.46
CA ARG A 72 -37.98 -25.20 1.44
C ARG A 72 -39.01 -26.00 0.66
N PHE A 73 -38.75 -27.29 0.37
CA PHE A 73 -39.70 -28.17 -0.28
C PHE A 73 -40.91 -28.44 0.63
N GLU A 74 -40.69 -28.71 1.91
CA GLU A 74 -41.75 -28.93 2.90
C GLU A 74 -42.63 -27.67 3.09
N ILE A 75 -42.00 -26.49 3.18
CA ILE A 75 -42.70 -25.21 3.27
C ILE A 75 -43.52 -24.95 2.00
N ALA A 76 -42.96 -25.20 0.83
CA ALA A 76 -43.65 -25.03 -0.43
C ALA A 76 -44.91 -25.89 -0.55
N ASN A 77 -44.84 -27.17 -0.12
CA ASN A 77 -45.97 -28.08 -0.09
C ASN A 77 -47.02 -27.67 0.94
N LYS A 78 -46.58 -27.27 2.15
CA LYS A 78 -47.51 -26.84 3.22
C LYS A 78 -48.30 -25.60 2.83
N LEU A 79 -47.67 -24.63 2.12
CA LEU A 79 -48.30 -23.35 1.77
C LEU A 79 -48.87 -23.34 0.35
N ASN A 80 -48.78 -24.45 -0.38
CA ASN A 80 -49.20 -24.57 -1.77
C ASN A 80 -48.63 -23.51 -2.68
N ILE A 81 -47.32 -23.26 -2.55
CA ILE A 81 -46.52 -22.31 -3.37
C ILE A 81 -45.31 -23.01 -3.95
N THR A 82 -44.70 -22.42 -4.97
CA THR A 82 -43.50 -23.01 -5.60
C THR A 82 -42.26 -22.83 -4.71
N ILE A 83 -41.33 -23.78 -4.76
CA ILE A 83 -40.02 -23.70 -4.05
C ILE A 83 -39.27 -22.42 -4.39
N LYS A 84 -39.32 -21.98 -5.67
CA LYS A 84 -38.72 -20.70 -6.12
C LYS A 84 -39.30 -19.51 -5.37
N LYS A 85 -40.65 -19.46 -5.17
CA LYS A 85 -41.29 -18.41 -4.39
C LYS A 85 -40.82 -18.42 -2.92
N VAL A 86 -40.73 -19.58 -2.28
CA VAL A 86 -40.17 -19.67 -0.91
C VAL A 86 -38.75 -19.12 -0.87
N LYS A 87 -37.86 -19.56 -1.77
CA LYS A 87 -36.48 -19.05 -1.85
C LYS A 87 -36.41 -17.54 -1.98
N PHE A 88 -37.16 -16.96 -2.90
CA PHE A 88 -37.17 -15.49 -3.12
C PHE A 88 -37.77 -14.74 -1.92
N TRP A 89 -38.81 -15.26 -1.28
CA TRP A 89 -39.38 -14.63 -0.11
C TRP A 89 -38.37 -14.53 1.04
N PHE A 90 -37.67 -15.64 1.36
CA PHE A 90 -36.63 -15.66 2.39
C PHE A 90 -35.44 -14.74 2.03
N GLN A 91 -35.05 -14.69 0.79
CA GLN A 91 -33.99 -13.78 0.35
C GLN A 91 -34.40 -12.32 0.53
N ASN A 92 -35.60 -11.94 0.06
CA ASN A 92 -36.11 -10.58 0.19
C ASN A 92 -36.30 -10.17 1.66
N LYS A 93 -36.81 -11.06 2.51
CA LYS A 93 -37.00 -10.79 3.93
C LYS A 93 -35.67 -10.53 4.66
N ARG A 94 -34.62 -11.29 4.33
CA ARG A 94 -33.27 -11.04 4.87
C ARG A 94 -32.73 -9.68 4.40
N THR A 95 -32.86 -9.36 3.11
CA THR A 95 -32.45 -8.07 2.57
C THR A 95 -33.20 -6.91 3.25
N GLN A 96 -34.51 -7.05 3.40
CA GLN A 96 -35.35 -6.04 4.08
C GLN A 96 -34.91 -5.80 5.52
N LEU A 97 -34.65 -6.86 6.29
CA LEU A 97 -34.16 -6.74 7.67
C LEU A 97 -32.78 -6.07 7.72
N LYS A 98 -31.87 -6.47 6.83
CA LYS A 98 -30.54 -5.87 6.75
C LYS A 98 -30.63 -4.36 6.46
N THR A 99 -31.44 -3.97 5.49
CA THR A 99 -31.63 -2.54 5.14
C THR A 99 -32.28 -1.75 6.29
N GLN A 100 -33.20 -2.40 7.03
CA GLN A 100 -33.85 -1.76 8.19
C GLN A 100 -32.86 -1.53 9.33
N THR A 101 -31.99 -2.50 9.61
CA THR A 101 -30.92 -2.36 10.61
C THR A 101 -29.92 -1.28 10.21
N GLU A 102 -29.47 -1.26 8.95
CA GLU A 102 -28.56 -0.25 8.41
C GLU A 102 -29.16 1.16 8.48
N ARG A 103 -30.45 1.32 8.19
CA ARG A 103 -31.16 2.63 8.33
C ARG A 103 -31.21 3.08 9.79
N HIS A 104 -31.46 2.17 10.72
CA HIS A 104 -31.51 2.49 12.15
C HIS A 104 -30.14 2.92 12.67
N GLU A 105 -29.09 2.16 12.34
CA GLU A 105 -27.70 2.49 12.67
C GLU A 105 -27.29 3.85 12.06
N HIS A 106 -27.67 4.10 10.81
CA HIS A 106 -27.40 5.37 10.15
C HIS A 106 -28.08 6.57 10.86
N THR A 107 -29.28 6.37 11.38
CA THR A 107 -29.99 7.43 12.11
C THR A 107 -29.29 7.76 13.43
N ILE A 108 -28.87 6.72 14.18
CA ILE A 108 -28.11 6.91 15.43
C ILE A 108 -26.78 7.63 15.16
N LEU A 109 -26.03 7.17 14.18
CA LEU A 109 -24.74 7.77 13.81
C LEU A 109 -24.89 9.21 13.32
N LYS A 110 -25.99 9.54 12.63
CA LYS A 110 -26.27 10.92 12.20
C LYS A 110 -26.53 11.84 13.40
N GLN A 111 -27.27 11.37 14.40
CA GLN A 111 -27.51 12.15 15.63
C GLN A 111 -26.21 12.37 16.42
N GLU A 112 -25.39 11.33 16.55
CA GLU A 112 -24.09 11.42 17.23
C GLU A 112 -23.14 12.38 16.51
N ASN A 113 -23.09 12.35 15.17
CA ASN A 113 -22.29 13.28 14.38
C ASN A 113 -22.73 14.74 14.57
N GLU A 114 -24.03 15.00 14.64
CA GLU A 114 -24.54 16.35 14.85
C GLU A 114 -24.18 16.88 16.24
N GLN A 115 -24.28 16.03 17.25
CA GLN A 115 -23.85 16.37 18.60
C GLN A 115 -22.35 16.68 18.66
N LEU A 116 -21.51 15.85 18.05
CA LEU A 116 -20.05 16.07 17.99
C LEU A 116 -19.68 17.33 17.21
N ARG A 117 -20.44 17.71 16.18
CA ARG A 117 -20.25 18.97 15.46
C ARG A 117 -20.55 20.19 16.34
N LEU A 118 -21.61 20.12 17.12
CA LEU A 118 -21.97 21.19 18.06
C LEU A 118 -20.90 21.35 19.15
N GLU A 119 -20.42 20.25 19.73
CA GLU A 119 -19.33 20.26 20.70
C GLU A 119 -18.03 20.81 20.12
N ASN A 120 -17.67 20.41 18.91
CA ASN A 120 -16.48 20.94 18.22
C ASN A 120 -16.60 22.44 17.93
N SER A 121 -17.78 22.90 17.51
CA SER A 121 -18.03 24.32 17.28
C SER A 121 -17.86 25.14 18.56
N ALA A 122 -18.41 24.66 19.66
CA ALA A 122 -18.28 25.31 20.97
C ALA A 122 -16.80 25.32 21.46
N LEU A 123 -16.07 24.26 21.24
CA LEU A 123 -14.63 24.17 21.58
C LEU A 123 -13.78 25.12 20.70
N ILE A 124 -14.08 25.23 19.42
CA ILE A 124 -13.39 26.17 18.50
C ILE A 124 -13.66 27.62 18.95
N GLU A 125 -14.89 27.93 19.34
CA GLU A 125 -15.25 29.28 19.83
C GLU A 125 -14.57 29.59 21.16
N ALA A 126 -14.49 28.62 22.08
CA ALA A 126 -13.74 28.75 23.32
C ALA A 126 -12.24 28.94 23.09
N LEU A 127 -11.65 28.27 22.10
CA LEU A 127 -10.23 28.41 21.73
C LEU A 127 -9.94 29.77 21.06
N LYS A 128 -10.86 30.31 20.26
CA LYS A 128 -10.71 31.65 19.66
C LYS A 128 -10.69 32.77 20.71
N ASN A 129 -11.29 32.54 21.86
CA ASN A 129 -11.41 33.50 22.96
C ASN A 129 -10.47 33.17 24.13
N ALA A 130 -9.51 32.24 23.92
CA ALA A 130 -8.53 31.87 24.96
C ALA A 130 -7.62 33.05 25.31
N LEU A 131 -7.67 33.47 26.56
CA LEU A 131 -6.79 34.50 27.10
C LEU A 131 -5.61 33.87 27.82
N CYS A 132 -4.43 34.44 27.64
CA CYS A 132 -3.22 34.01 28.36
C CYS A 132 -3.38 34.24 29.87
N SER A 133 -3.28 33.19 30.66
CA SER A 133 -3.39 33.25 32.12
C SER A 133 -2.34 34.11 32.83
N LYS A 134 -1.24 34.48 32.12
CA LYS A 134 -0.16 35.31 32.68
C LYS A 134 -0.23 36.78 32.27
N CYS A 135 -0.75 37.11 31.13
CA CYS A 135 -0.76 38.50 30.61
C CYS A 135 -2.15 39.03 30.22
N GLY A 136 -3.18 38.21 30.30
CA GLY A 136 -4.55 38.61 29.91
C GLY A 136 -4.76 38.91 28.42
N GLY A 137 -3.76 38.78 27.58
CA GLY A 137 -3.83 39.01 26.14
C GLY A 137 -4.29 37.77 25.38
N GLN A 138 -4.76 37.97 24.14
CA GLN A 138 -5.18 36.89 23.26
C GLN A 138 -3.97 35.96 22.96
N ALA A 139 -4.14 34.66 23.16
CA ALA A 139 -3.07 33.70 22.95
C ALA A 139 -2.77 33.56 21.44
N THR A 140 -1.72 34.20 20.97
CA THR A 140 -1.20 34.02 19.61
C THR A 140 -0.17 32.91 19.59
N ILE A 141 -0.43 31.86 18.82
CA ILE A 141 0.50 30.74 18.61
C ILE A 141 1.49 31.16 17.51
N PRO A 142 2.83 31.06 17.73
CA PRO A 142 3.81 31.38 16.70
C PRO A 142 3.65 30.51 15.44
N ASP A 143 3.69 31.13 14.29
CA ASP A 143 3.43 30.52 12.98
C ASP A 143 4.61 29.68 12.47
N GLY A 144 4.91 28.59 13.17
CA GLY A 144 5.88 27.58 12.72
C GLY A 144 5.16 26.31 12.27
N SER A 145 5.19 25.98 10.99
CA SER A 145 4.49 24.85 10.38
C SER A 145 4.64 23.53 11.17
N ILE A 146 5.84 23.22 11.65
CA ILE A 146 6.13 22.00 12.46
C ILE A 146 5.53 22.09 13.86
N HIS A 147 5.53 23.27 14.47
CA HIS A 147 4.98 23.46 15.81
C HIS A 147 3.44 23.36 15.78
N LYS A 148 2.80 23.94 14.78
CA LYS A 148 1.36 23.83 14.54
C LYS A 148 0.94 22.38 14.32
N HIS A 149 1.70 21.61 13.53
CA HIS A 149 1.47 20.19 13.30
C HIS A 149 1.52 19.38 14.61
N LYS A 150 2.52 19.63 15.48
CA LYS A 150 2.61 18.97 16.79
C LYS A 150 1.41 19.28 17.68
N VAL A 151 1.01 20.55 17.77
CA VAL A 151 -0.15 20.95 18.56
C VAL A 151 -1.45 20.30 18.04
N VAL A 152 -1.61 20.17 16.74
CA VAL A 152 -2.77 19.50 16.15
C VAL A 152 -2.78 18.01 16.48
N ILE A 153 -1.63 17.32 16.40
CA ILE A 153 -1.52 15.91 16.78
C ILE A 153 -1.78 15.73 18.30
N GLU A 154 -1.21 16.60 19.15
CA GLU A 154 -1.41 16.56 20.60
C GLU A 154 -2.88 16.77 20.99
N ASN A 155 -3.57 17.71 20.34
CA ASN A 155 -5.01 17.88 20.51
C ASN A 155 -5.81 16.65 20.07
N ALA A 156 -5.43 16.02 18.99
CA ALA A 156 -6.08 14.79 18.52
C ALA A 156 -5.89 13.66 19.54
N TRP A 157 -4.69 13.51 20.07
CA TRP A 157 -4.40 12.52 21.11
C TRP A 157 -5.20 12.78 22.40
N LEU A 158 -5.24 14.03 22.88
CA LEU A 158 -6.00 14.40 24.09
C LEU A 158 -7.50 14.12 23.94
N LYS A 159 -8.07 14.34 22.76
CA LYS A 159 -9.46 13.99 22.46
C LYS A 159 -9.70 12.47 22.49
N GLU A 160 -8.78 11.69 21.95
CA GLU A 160 -8.88 10.24 21.99
C GLU A 160 -8.77 9.70 23.44
N GLU A 161 -7.88 10.26 24.24
CA GLU A 161 -7.74 9.89 25.65
C GLU A 161 -9.00 10.27 26.45
N LEU A 162 -9.61 11.43 26.17
CA LEU A 162 -10.87 11.83 26.77
C LEU A 162 -12.00 10.85 26.38
N SER A 163 -12.07 10.47 25.11
CA SER A 163 -13.05 9.49 24.62
C SER A 163 -12.84 8.12 25.31
N ARG A 164 -11.60 7.69 25.48
CA ARG A 164 -11.25 6.45 26.17
C ARG A 164 -11.67 6.49 27.66
N ILE A 165 -11.35 7.57 28.35
CA ILE A 165 -11.72 7.76 29.77
C ILE A 165 -13.26 7.80 29.91
N THR A 166 -13.95 8.48 29.00
CA THR A 166 -15.42 8.55 29.00
C THR A 166 -16.04 7.17 28.77
N SER A 167 -15.49 6.39 27.83
CA SER A 167 -15.92 5.01 27.58
C SER A 167 -15.68 4.10 28.78
N LEU A 168 -14.54 4.22 29.46
CA LEU A 168 -14.25 3.47 30.69
C LEU A 168 -15.15 3.89 31.85
N ALA A 169 -15.47 5.18 31.97
CA ALA A 169 -16.40 5.70 32.98
C ALA A 169 -17.82 5.16 32.73
N SER A 170 -18.28 5.11 31.48
CA SER A 170 -19.59 4.56 31.14
C SER A 170 -19.70 3.04 31.38
N GLN A 171 -18.60 2.30 31.27
CA GLN A 171 -18.56 0.86 31.59
C GLN A 171 -18.56 0.56 33.11
N ASN A 172 -18.09 1.50 33.93
CA ASN A 172 -17.98 1.33 35.39
C ASN A 172 -19.19 1.87 36.18
N PHE A 173 -20.15 2.52 35.52
CA PHE A 173 -21.39 3.02 36.11
C PHE A 173 -22.63 2.16 35.84
N VAL A 174 -22.47 0.83 35.79
CA VAL A 174 -23.61 -0.08 35.87
C VAL A 174 -23.87 -0.35 37.35
N MET A 175 -24.90 0.29 37.90
CA MET A 175 -25.43 0.01 39.23
C MET A 175 -25.70 -1.50 39.38
N PRO A 176 -25.37 -2.13 40.50
CA PRO A 176 -25.61 -3.55 40.70
C PRO A 176 -27.09 -3.80 40.94
N LEU A 177 -27.76 -4.54 40.08
CA LEU A 177 -29.01 -5.22 40.39
C LEU A 177 -28.69 -6.54 41.08
N PRO A 178 -29.33 -6.86 42.21
CA PRO A 178 -29.10 -8.10 42.90
C PRO A 178 -29.95 -9.23 42.31
N ASN A 179 -29.41 -10.35 41.94
CA ASN A 179 -29.83 -11.65 42.41
C ASN A 179 -29.12 -12.82 41.67
N LYS A 180 -28.58 -13.66 42.53
CA LYS A 180 -28.06 -14.99 42.37
C LYS A 180 -28.74 -15.85 41.28
N VAL A 181 -27.92 -16.38 40.36
CA VAL A 181 -28.09 -17.75 39.87
C VAL A 181 -26.72 -18.41 39.86
N THR A 182 -26.54 -19.36 40.75
CA THR A 182 -25.45 -20.32 40.84
C THR A 182 -25.55 -21.31 39.70
N ILE A 183 -24.55 -21.41 38.83
CA ILE A 183 -24.37 -22.54 37.91
C ILE A 183 -23.07 -23.26 38.27
N PRO A 184 -23.10 -24.62 38.36
CA PRO A 184 -21.97 -25.42 38.88
C PRO A 184 -20.79 -25.43 37.91
N ARG A 185 -19.59 -25.32 38.51
CA ARG A 185 -18.32 -25.68 37.86
C ARG A 185 -18.29 -27.22 37.81
N ASP A 186 -18.29 -27.76 36.60
CA ASP A 186 -17.54 -28.98 36.31
C ASP A 186 -17.50 -29.26 34.81
N THR A 187 -16.29 -29.57 34.36
CA THR A 187 -15.91 -30.28 33.13
C THR A 187 -16.20 -29.62 31.78
N LEU A 188 -15.23 -28.88 31.28
CA LEU A 188 -14.97 -28.86 29.81
C LEU A 188 -13.47 -28.74 29.57
N ASN A 189 -12.95 -29.81 29.03
CA ASN A 189 -11.60 -30.03 28.56
C ASN A 189 -11.30 -29.08 27.34
N PRO A 190 -10.20 -28.28 27.32
CA PRO A 190 -9.98 -27.29 26.27
C PRO A 190 -9.42 -27.81 24.94
N ASN A 191 -9.41 -29.11 24.67
CA ASN A 191 -8.72 -29.68 23.50
C ASN A 191 -9.61 -30.33 22.42
N VAL A 192 -10.91 -30.12 22.43
CA VAL A 192 -11.79 -30.62 21.35
C VAL A 192 -12.78 -29.53 20.98
N ILE A 193 -12.44 -28.61 20.12
CA ILE A 193 -13.27 -27.94 19.10
C ILE A 193 -12.31 -27.02 18.29
N ARG A 194 -11.48 -27.64 17.50
CA ARG A 194 -10.80 -26.96 16.37
C ARG A 194 -11.13 -27.72 15.11
N SER A 195 -12.34 -27.56 14.64
CA SER A 195 -12.72 -27.76 13.24
C SER A 195 -14.21 -27.47 13.06
N HIS A 196 -14.49 -26.71 12.04
CA HIS A 196 -15.77 -26.39 11.44
C HIS A 196 -16.54 -25.19 11.96
N MET A 197 -16.49 -24.18 11.09
CA MET A 197 -17.57 -23.28 10.75
C MET A 197 -17.75 -22.04 11.60
N GLY A 198 -17.34 -20.90 11.04
CA GLY A 198 -18.27 -19.87 10.58
C GLY A 198 -19.09 -19.18 11.66
N PHE A 199 -18.85 -17.88 11.76
CA PHE A 199 -19.73 -16.88 12.37
C PHE A 199 -19.56 -16.58 13.87
N ASP A 200 -18.37 -16.05 14.21
CA ASP A 200 -18.26 -15.10 15.31
C ASP A 200 -17.75 -13.72 14.82
N ILE A 201 -18.33 -13.24 13.72
CA ILE A 201 -17.98 -11.96 13.08
C ILE A 201 -18.11 -10.75 14.05
N PRO A 202 -19.13 -10.62 14.94
CA PRO A 202 -19.21 -9.51 15.87
C PRO A 202 -18.11 -9.51 16.93
N SER A 203 -17.74 -10.69 17.46
CA SER A 203 -16.73 -10.83 18.52
C SER A 203 -15.32 -10.55 18.01
N GLN A 204 -14.97 -11.05 16.83
CA GLN A 204 -13.67 -10.86 16.21
C GLN A 204 -13.47 -9.41 15.73
N ARG A 205 -14.50 -8.78 15.15
CA ARG A 205 -14.51 -7.37 14.77
C ARG A 205 -14.24 -6.45 15.96
N ASN A 206 -14.93 -6.67 17.07
CA ASN A 206 -14.72 -5.91 18.31
C ASN A 206 -13.31 -6.12 18.85
N GLY A 207 -12.77 -7.33 18.76
CA GLY A 207 -11.38 -7.62 19.12
C GLY A 207 -10.38 -6.81 18.32
N TYR A 208 -10.55 -6.74 17.00
CA TYR A 208 -9.67 -5.95 16.14
C TYR A 208 -9.79 -4.45 16.41
N LEU A 209 -10.99 -3.92 16.60
CA LEU A 209 -11.19 -2.49 16.92
C LEU A 209 -10.49 -2.09 18.22
N VAL A 210 -10.54 -2.92 19.25
CA VAL A 210 -9.83 -2.67 20.51
C VAL A 210 -8.32 -2.65 20.29
N GLN A 211 -7.80 -3.59 19.52
CA GLN A 211 -6.36 -3.68 19.22
C GLN A 211 -5.87 -2.47 18.42
N VAL A 212 -6.57 -2.10 17.33
CA VAL A 212 -6.17 -0.96 16.50
C VAL A 212 -6.35 0.37 17.20
N SER A 213 -7.33 0.53 18.09
CA SER A 213 -7.49 1.75 18.89
C SER A 213 -6.31 1.96 19.83
N LYS A 214 -5.84 0.89 20.49
CA LYS A 214 -4.61 0.93 21.30
C LYS A 214 -3.37 1.21 20.45
N ALA A 215 -3.25 0.56 19.30
CA ALA A 215 -2.14 0.78 18.37
C ALA A 215 -2.10 2.23 17.86
N MET A 216 -3.26 2.82 17.57
CA MET A 216 -3.39 4.22 17.15
C MET A 216 -2.97 5.19 18.27
N GLU A 217 -3.35 4.93 19.52
CA GLU A 217 -2.89 5.72 20.66
C GLU A 217 -1.36 5.70 20.79
N VAL A 218 -0.74 4.52 20.64
CA VAL A 218 0.72 4.39 20.63
C VAL A 218 1.34 5.16 19.47
N LEU A 219 0.79 5.02 18.27
CA LEU A 219 1.28 5.70 17.06
C LEU A 219 1.22 7.23 17.22
N LEU A 220 0.12 7.76 17.77
CA LEU A 220 -0.03 9.18 18.05
C LEU A 220 1.03 9.67 19.05
N LYS A 221 1.20 8.98 20.17
CA LYS A 221 2.23 9.31 21.15
C LYS A 221 3.64 9.27 20.55
N LEU A 222 3.95 8.27 19.73
CA LEU A 222 5.20 8.19 18.99
C LEU A 222 5.38 9.37 18.02
N GLY A 223 4.29 9.83 17.40
CA GLY A 223 4.31 10.96 16.47
C GLY A 223 4.60 12.31 17.14
N ILE A 224 4.09 12.55 18.33
CA ILE A 224 4.20 13.85 19.02
C ILE A 224 5.39 13.95 19.98
N THR A 225 5.80 12.84 20.60
CA THR A 225 6.90 12.83 21.58
C THR A 225 8.24 12.95 20.89
N ASN A 226 9.14 13.74 21.46
CA ASN A 226 10.52 13.90 20.96
C ASN A 226 11.55 13.25 21.91
N ALA A 227 12.71 13.87 22.06
CA ALA A 227 13.71 13.43 23.05
C ALA A 227 13.10 13.40 24.47
N PRO A 228 13.41 12.39 25.29
CA PRO A 228 14.42 11.35 25.05
C PRO A 228 13.91 10.11 24.28
N LEU A 229 12.64 10.07 23.84
CA LEU A 229 12.05 8.91 23.16
C LEU A 229 12.66 8.67 21.77
N TRP A 230 13.00 9.74 21.05
CA TRP A 230 13.60 9.66 19.73
C TRP A 230 15.02 10.23 19.72
N ASN A 231 15.93 9.47 19.14
CA ASN A 231 17.30 9.88 18.89
C ASN A 231 17.45 10.29 17.43
N LYS A 232 18.02 11.47 17.16
CA LYS A 232 18.30 11.89 15.77
C LYS A 232 19.38 10.98 15.16
N ASN A 233 19.08 10.38 14.03
CA ASN A 233 20.05 9.61 13.29
C ASN A 233 20.97 10.56 12.52
N LYS A 234 22.25 10.67 12.95
CA LYS A 234 23.25 11.54 12.30
C LYS A 234 23.62 11.07 10.89
N LYS A 235 23.29 9.83 10.54
CA LYS A 235 23.84 9.15 9.36
C LYS A 235 22.83 8.88 8.22
N GLY A 236 21.52 8.94 8.47
CA GLY A 236 20.56 8.44 7.48
C GLY A 236 19.26 9.24 7.29
N GLY A 237 19.17 10.44 7.89
CA GLY A 237 17.88 11.16 7.93
C GLY A 237 16.82 10.40 8.75
N GLY A 238 15.95 11.12 9.44
CA GLY A 238 14.97 10.50 10.34
C GLY A 238 15.50 10.27 11.75
N GLU A 239 14.70 9.62 12.57
CA GLU A 239 14.95 9.41 14.01
C GLU A 239 14.77 7.93 14.33
N THR A 240 15.58 7.42 15.28
CA THR A 240 15.50 6.05 15.80
C THR A 240 14.95 6.04 17.22
N LEU A 241 14.16 5.02 17.56
CA LEU A 241 13.51 4.91 18.85
C LEU A 241 14.50 4.51 19.96
N ASN A 242 14.42 5.20 21.10
CA ASN A 242 15.05 4.77 22.32
C ASN A 242 14.17 3.73 23.02
N PHE A 243 14.50 2.46 22.88
CA PHE A 243 13.68 1.37 23.42
C PHE A 243 13.60 1.36 24.95
N VAL A 244 14.59 1.88 25.66
CA VAL A 244 14.55 2.00 27.14
C VAL A 244 13.45 2.97 27.55
N GLU A 245 13.39 4.12 26.91
CA GLU A 245 12.33 5.11 27.15
C GLU A 245 10.97 4.63 26.62
N TYR A 246 10.96 3.89 25.51
CA TYR A 246 9.74 3.32 24.95
C TYR A 246 9.08 2.33 25.92
N VAL A 247 9.82 1.36 26.46
CA VAL A 247 9.31 0.40 27.45
C VAL A 247 8.82 1.10 28.73
N ARG A 248 9.48 2.18 29.13
CA ARG A 248 9.06 3.01 30.27
C ARG A 248 7.74 3.73 30.02
N ALA A 249 7.56 4.28 28.81
CA ALA A 249 6.38 5.06 28.43
C ALA A 249 5.17 4.18 28.06
N PHE A 250 5.41 2.95 27.56
CA PHE A 250 4.40 2.05 27.02
C PHE A 250 4.49 0.63 27.60
N PRO A 251 4.37 0.45 28.92
CA PRO A 251 4.63 -0.85 29.57
C PRO A 251 3.66 -1.97 29.16
N SER A 252 2.49 -1.65 28.62
CA SER A 252 1.40 -2.61 28.33
C SER A 252 1.12 -2.81 26.86
N CYS A 253 1.86 -2.20 25.95
CA CYS A 253 1.48 -2.13 24.52
C CYS A 253 2.12 -3.20 23.65
N LEU A 254 3.15 -3.86 24.14
CA LEU A 254 3.85 -4.93 23.44
C LEU A 254 3.51 -6.26 24.08
N GLY A 255 3.00 -7.19 23.29
CA GLY A 255 3.08 -8.60 23.64
C GLY A 255 4.55 -8.99 23.87
N THR A 256 4.80 -10.17 24.38
CA THR A 256 6.18 -10.67 24.56
C THR A 256 6.85 -10.78 23.20
N LYS A 257 8.00 -10.11 23.06
CA LYS A 257 8.85 -10.24 21.86
C LYS A 257 9.32 -11.69 21.72
N PRO A 258 9.18 -12.30 20.52
CA PRO A 258 9.66 -13.66 20.32
C PRO A 258 11.16 -13.81 20.59
N PRO A 259 11.62 -14.94 21.13
CA PRO A 259 13.04 -15.19 21.34
C PRO A 259 13.82 -15.06 20.02
N GLY A 260 15.00 -14.41 20.05
CA GLY A 260 15.83 -14.20 18.86
C GLY A 260 15.40 -13.06 17.95
N PHE A 261 14.27 -12.37 18.24
CA PHE A 261 13.87 -11.19 17.51
C PHE A 261 14.52 -9.92 18.04
N VAL A 262 14.83 -9.01 17.14
CA VAL A 262 15.25 -7.64 17.44
C VAL A 262 14.13 -6.68 17.07
N SER A 263 14.07 -5.54 17.75
CA SER A 263 13.10 -4.49 17.46
C SER A 263 13.80 -3.34 16.75
N ASP A 264 13.21 -2.86 15.66
CA ASP A 264 13.66 -1.70 14.90
C ASP A 264 12.49 -0.73 14.76
N ALA A 265 12.69 0.52 15.19
CA ALA A 265 11.67 1.54 15.07
C ALA A 265 12.26 2.88 14.68
N THR A 266 11.67 3.51 13.69
CA THR A 266 12.12 4.76 13.08
C THR A 266 10.96 5.70 12.82
N ARG A 267 11.26 7.01 12.81
CA ARG A 267 10.32 8.06 12.44
C ARG A 267 10.95 9.01 11.43
N ALA A 268 10.17 9.41 10.44
CA ALA A 268 10.54 10.45 9.49
C ALA A 268 9.32 11.32 9.13
N SER A 269 9.56 12.57 8.80
CA SER A 269 8.48 13.51 8.41
C SER A 269 8.89 14.30 7.19
N SER A 270 7.92 14.52 6.30
CA SER A 270 8.10 15.38 5.11
C SER A 270 6.78 15.98 4.65
N VAL A 271 6.89 17.06 3.89
CA VAL A 271 5.75 17.65 3.18
C VAL A 271 5.64 17.00 1.81
N VAL A 272 4.45 16.48 1.49
CA VAL A 272 4.16 15.84 0.19
C VAL A 272 3.11 16.63 -0.57
N PRO A 273 3.21 16.72 -1.91
CA PRO A 273 2.27 17.47 -2.75
C PRO A 273 1.00 16.66 -3.06
N MET A 274 0.31 16.22 -2.03
CA MET A 274 -0.92 15.44 -2.12
C MET A 274 -1.76 15.67 -0.86
N THR A 275 -3.10 15.67 -0.97
CA THR A 275 -3.99 15.84 0.18
C THR A 275 -4.05 14.57 1.03
N SER A 276 -4.32 14.74 2.32
CA SER A 276 -4.43 13.61 3.26
C SER A 276 -5.51 12.61 2.85
N SER A 277 -6.64 13.08 2.31
CA SER A 277 -7.72 12.22 1.84
C SER A 277 -7.30 11.34 0.65
N THR A 278 -6.59 11.91 -0.31
CA THR A 278 -6.04 11.14 -1.46
C THR A 278 -5.02 10.11 -1.00
N LEU A 279 -4.16 10.47 -0.04
CA LEU A 279 -3.19 9.53 0.54
C LEU A 279 -3.89 8.38 1.26
N VAL A 280 -4.94 8.65 2.04
CA VAL A 280 -5.72 7.60 2.74
C VAL A 280 -6.38 6.65 1.74
N GLU A 281 -6.98 7.16 0.66
CA GLU A 281 -7.57 6.33 -0.40
C GLU A 281 -6.52 5.40 -1.01
N ALA A 282 -5.36 5.94 -1.36
CA ALA A 282 -4.26 5.17 -1.95
C ALA A 282 -3.70 4.11 -0.97
N LEU A 283 -3.58 4.45 0.32
CA LEU A 283 -3.10 3.52 1.35
C LEU A 283 -4.10 2.38 1.63
N LEU A 284 -5.40 2.62 1.46
CA LEU A 284 -6.46 1.61 1.64
C LEU A 284 -6.70 0.75 0.38
N ASN A 285 -6.16 1.15 -0.76
CA ASN A 285 -6.21 0.37 -1.99
C ASN A 285 -4.89 -0.41 -2.16
N ALA A 286 -4.96 -1.74 -2.17
CA ALA A 286 -3.78 -2.60 -2.21
C ALA A 286 -2.91 -2.35 -3.46
N ASP A 287 -3.52 -2.17 -4.64
CA ASP A 287 -2.77 -1.95 -5.89
C ASP A 287 -2.09 -0.58 -5.90
N GLN A 288 -2.80 0.48 -5.48
CA GLN A 288 -2.22 1.82 -5.38
C GLN A 288 -1.12 1.89 -4.31
N TRP A 289 -1.30 1.21 -3.18
CA TRP A 289 -0.27 1.12 -2.14
C TRP A 289 0.98 0.42 -2.65
N ARG A 290 0.84 -0.68 -3.38
CA ARG A 290 1.97 -1.37 -4.03
C ARG A 290 2.64 -0.49 -5.07
N GLU A 291 1.89 0.20 -5.93
CA GLU A 291 2.43 1.12 -6.93
C GLU A 291 3.21 2.26 -6.30
N MET A 292 2.68 2.86 -5.23
CA MET A 292 3.32 3.95 -4.50
C MET A 292 4.65 3.54 -3.86
N PHE A 293 4.78 2.28 -3.41
CA PHE A 293 5.93 1.77 -2.69
C PHE A 293 6.58 0.55 -3.36
N MET A 294 6.65 0.56 -4.68
CA MET A 294 7.08 -0.57 -5.51
C MET A 294 8.42 -1.21 -5.09
N GLY A 295 9.42 -0.42 -4.68
CA GLY A 295 10.70 -0.94 -4.19
C GLY A 295 10.65 -1.49 -2.76
N ILE A 296 9.52 -1.33 -2.06
CA ILE A 296 9.32 -1.75 -0.67
C ILE A 296 8.28 -2.87 -0.59
N ILE A 297 7.19 -2.75 -1.34
CA ILE A 297 6.10 -3.73 -1.36
C ILE A 297 6.28 -4.64 -2.56
N GLY A 298 6.56 -5.90 -2.32
CA GLY A 298 6.67 -6.92 -3.37
C GLY A 298 5.29 -7.38 -3.84
N SER A 299 4.45 -7.78 -2.90
CA SER A 299 3.04 -8.09 -3.14
C SER A 299 2.18 -7.61 -1.97
N CYS A 300 0.91 -7.33 -2.24
CA CYS A 300 -0.06 -7.09 -1.18
C CYS A 300 -1.47 -7.42 -1.64
N THR A 301 -2.28 -7.85 -0.69
CA THR A 301 -3.69 -8.16 -0.92
C THR A 301 -4.52 -7.73 0.28
N THR A 302 -5.71 -7.23 0.02
CA THR A 302 -6.74 -7.07 1.05
C THR A 302 -7.45 -8.41 1.22
N MET A 303 -7.20 -9.09 2.33
CA MET A 303 -7.80 -10.40 2.62
C MET A 303 -9.28 -10.25 2.97
N GLU A 304 -9.61 -9.23 3.76
CA GLU A 304 -10.97 -8.96 4.21
C GLU A 304 -11.16 -7.45 4.45
N VAL A 305 -12.30 -6.92 4.03
CA VAL A 305 -12.76 -5.58 4.38
C VAL A 305 -13.76 -5.70 5.52
N ILE A 306 -13.32 -5.39 6.73
CA ILE A 306 -14.13 -5.51 7.95
C ILE A 306 -15.05 -4.30 8.08
N SER A 307 -14.58 -3.11 7.69
CA SER A 307 -15.34 -1.86 7.64
C SER A 307 -14.85 -0.96 6.51
N ASN A 308 -15.78 -0.43 5.74
CA ASN A 308 -15.48 0.54 4.67
C ASN A 308 -15.40 2.01 5.15
N GLY A 309 -15.65 2.24 6.45
CA GLY A 309 -15.77 3.57 7.00
C GLY A 309 -17.23 4.05 7.11
N ILE A 310 -17.41 5.29 7.57
CA ILE A 310 -18.70 5.87 7.92
C ILE A 310 -19.15 6.82 6.79
N GLY A 311 -20.38 6.65 6.31
CA GLY A 311 -21.05 7.62 5.43
C GLY A 311 -20.34 7.90 4.08
N GLY A 312 -19.69 6.89 3.49
CA GLY A 312 -18.95 7.05 2.23
C GLY A 312 -17.57 7.69 2.39
N SER A 313 -17.19 8.13 3.59
CA SER A 313 -15.82 8.52 3.92
C SER A 313 -15.03 7.28 4.37
N ARG A 314 -13.71 7.33 4.27
CA ARG A 314 -12.83 6.26 4.76
C ARG A 314 -12.61 6.31 6.28
N ASN A 315 -13.30 7.21 6.98
CA ASN A 315 -13.19 7.33 8.43
C ASN A 315 -13.76 6.10 9.14
N GLY A 316 -12.91 5.38 9.88
CA GLY A 316 -13.26 4.11 10.49
C GLY A 316 -13.12 2.90 9.56
N SER A 317 -12.45 3.04 8.41
CA SER A 317 -12.11 1.90 7.56
C SER A 317 -11.17 0.95 8.26
N LEU A 318 -11.52 -0.35 8.25
CA LEU A 318 -10.76 -1.43 8.88
C LEU A 318 -10.63 -2.59 7.90
N GLN A 319 -9.41 -3.00 7.61
CA GLN A 319 -9.09 -4.05 6.64
C GLN A 319 -8.08 -5.02 7.22
N LEU A 320 -8.24 -6.31 6.93
CA LEU A 320 -7.20 -7.31 7.11
C LEU A 320 -6.39 -7.43 5.83
N MET A 321 -5.10 -7.23 5.92
CA MET A 321 -4.18 -7.20 4.78
C MET A 321 -3.05 -8.21 4.96
N LYS A 322 -2.58 -8.73 3.84
CA LYS A 322 -1.34 -9.49 3.73
C LYS A 322 -0.40 -8.75 2.79
N ALA A 323 0.86 -8.58 3.19
CA ALA A 323 1.87 -7.93 2.37
C ALA A 323 3.23 -8.58 2.52
N GLU A 324 4.00 -8.52 1.44
CA GLU A 324 5.40 -8.87 1.36
C GLU A 324 6.24 -7.60 1.31
N ILE A 325 6.96 -7.32 2.39
CA ILE A 325 7.84 -6.16 2.50
C ILE A 325 9.27 -6.61 2.17
N GLN A 326 9.86 -5.97 1.17
CA GLN A 326 11.13 -6.38 0.57
C GLN A 326 12.21 -5.30 0.67
N PHE A 327 13.44 -5.76 0.65
CA PHE A 327 14.63 -4.97 0.36
C PHE A 327 15.30 -5.58 -0.87
N ILE A 328 15.68 -4.77 -1.87
CA ILE A 328 16.14 -5.26 -3.16
C ILE A 328 17.54 -5.86 -3.03
N SER A 329 17.61 -7.06 -2.50
CA SER A 329 18.84 -7.87 -2.34
C SER A 329 18.47 -9.34 -2.13
N PRO A 330 19.22 -10.29 -2.73
CA PRO A 330 19.04 -11.71 -2.44
C PRO A 330 19.45 -12.10 -1.00
N LEU A 331 20.19 -11.25 -0.30
CA LEU A 331 20.73 -11.49 1.05
C LEU A 331 19.84 -11.00 2.19
N VAL A 332 18.72 -10.36 1.85
CA VAL A 332 17.72 -9.88 2.80
C VAL A 332 16.40 -10.57 2.52
N PRO A 333 15.90 -11.42 3.41
CA PRO A 333 14.66 -12.15 3.18
C PRO A 333 13.47 -11.20 3.14
N VAL A 334 12.50 -11.54 2.31
CA VAL A 334 11.21 -10.87 2.24
C VAL A 334 10.46 -11.08 3.56
N ARG A 335 9.86 -10.02 4.09
CA ARG A 335 9.07 -10.04 5.33
C ARG A 335 7.60 -10.20 4.96
N VAL A 336 7.09 -11.41 5.07
CA VAL A 336 5.65 -11.69 4.88
C VAL A 336 4.92 -11.36 6.18
N MET A 337 3.92 -10.49 6.11
CA MET A 337 3.18 -10.00 7.27
C MET A 337 1.68 -10.00 7.01
N GLU A 338 0.92 -10.44 7.99
CA GLU A 338 -0.53 -10.27 8.07
C GLU A 338 -0.83 -9.24 9.16
N PHE A 339 -1.61 -8.22 8.82
CA PHE A 339 -1.89 -7.12 9.72
C PHE A 339 -3.26 -6.49 9.46
N ILE A 340 -3.82 -5.91 10.48
CA ILE A 340 -5.00 -5.06 10.37
C ILE A 340 -4.54 -3.62 10.09
N ARG A 341 -5.19 -2.99 9.10
CA ARG A 341 -5.03 -1.56 8.75
C ARG A 341 -6.28 -0.80 9.13
N TYR A 342 -6.12 0.25 9.88
CA TYR A 342 -7.21 1.10 10.32
C TYR A 342 -6.94 2.56 9.96
N ALA A 343 -7.91 3.21 9.31
CA ALA A 343 -7.85 4.62 8.97
C ALA A 343 -8.91 5.40 9.75
N LYS A 344 -8.48 6.45 10.45
CA LYS A 344 -9.36 7.32 11.24
C LYS A 344 -9.06 8.78 11.00
N GLN A 345 -10.09 9.55 10.80
CA GLN A 345 -10.02 11.00 10.74
C GLN A 345 -10.21 11.56 12.16
N GLN A 346 -9.20 12.22 12.69
CA GLN A 346 -9.21 12.78 14.04
C GLN A 346 -9.78 14.20 14.07
N ALA A 347 -9.56 14.96 13.00
CA ALA A 347 -10.10 16.28 12.76
C ALA A 347 -10.15 16.53 11.26
N GLU A 348 -10.78 17.62 10.83
CA GLU A 348 -10.74 18.04 9.43
C GLU A 348 -9.29 18.19 8.96
N GLY A 349 -8.92 17.52 7.87
CA GLY A 349 -7.55 17.49 7.34
C GLY A 349 -6.53 16.72 8.18
N LEU A 350 -6.92 16.05 9.27
CA LEU A 350 -6.02 15.22 10.09
C LEU A 350 -6.45 13.77 10.08
N TRP A 351 -5.62 12.93 9.46
CA TRP A 351 -5.84 11.49 9.37
C TRP A 351 -4.73 10.67 10.00
N ILE A 352 -5.09 9.50 10.48
CA ILE A 352 -4.17 8.50 10.99
C ILE A 352 -4.47 7.20 10.28
N VAL A 353 -3.43 6.57 9.75
CA VAL A 353 -3.48 5.20 9.23
C VAL A 353 -2.51 4.37 10.06
N VAL A 354 -3.03 3.37 10.75
CA VAL A 354 -2.24 2.49 11.61
C VAL A 354 -2.35 1.04 11.15
N ASP A 355 -1.21 0.38 11.13
CA ASP A 355 -1.05 -1.04 10.85
C ASP A 355 -0.58 -1.77 12.12
N LEU A 356 -1.15 -2.94 12.37
CA LEU A 356 -0.77 -3.80 13.48
C LEU A 356 -0.85 -5.27 13.06
N SER A 357 0.22 -6.05 13.22
CA SER A 357 0.19 -7.49 12.95
C SER A 357 -0.82 -8.19 13.84
N VAL A 358 -1.56 -9.13 13.26
CA VAL A 358 -2.44 -10.05 13.98
C VAL A 358 -1.68 -11.32 14.30
N ASP A 359 -1.89 -11.83 15.52
CA ASP A 359 -1.33 -13.14 15.91
C ASP A 359 -2.18 -14.23 15.23
N SER A 360 -1.80 -14.63 14.02
CA SER A 360 -2.47 -15.69 13.25
C SER A 360 -2.19 -17.09 13.80
N GLY A 361 -1.39 -17.22 14.86
CA GLY A 361 -1.01 -18.51 15.44
C GLY A 361 -0.17 -19.40 14.50
N ILE A 362 0.30 -18.87 13.40
CA ILE A 362 1.18 -19.56 12.46
C ILE A 362 2.62 -19.45 12.99
N GLU A 363 3.16 -20.56 13.45
CA GLU A 363 4.59 -20.64 13.78
C GLU A 363 5.41 -20.43 12.50
N GLY A 364 6.39 -19.52 12.55
CA GLY A 364 7.32 -19.30 11.45
C GLY A 364 7.32 -17.88 10.86
N HIS A 365 6.54 -16.93 11.36
CA HIS A 365 6.66 -15.55 10.92
C HIS A 365 8.05 -14.99 11.23
N MET A 366 8.78 -14.56 10.18
CA MET A 366 10.12 -13.99 10.30
C MET A 366 10.12 -12.55 10.79
N ALA A 367 8.97 -11.88 10.76
CA ALA A 367 8.81 -10.50 11.19
C ALA A 367 7.37 -10.22 11.65
N LYS A 368 7.23 -9.24 12.58
CA LYS A 368 5.98 -8.76 13.14
C LYS A 368 5.93 -7.23 13.01
N ARG A 369 4.83 -6.70 12.53
CA ARG A 369 4.59 -5.25 12.47
C ARG A 369 3.94 -4.81 13.79
N CYS A 370 4.67 -4.03 14.57
CA CYS A 370 4.17 -3.34 15.75
C CYS A 370 3.38 -2.09 15.29
N PRO A 371 2.80 -1.26 16.18
CA PRO A 371 2.09 -0.07 15.76
C PRO A 371 2.91 0.79 14.80
N SER A 372 2.60 0.72 13.51
CA SER A 372 3.27 1.38 12.40
C SER A 372 2.25 2.12 11.55
N GLY A 373 2.70 3.06 10.73
CA GLY A 373 1.82 3.78 9.81
C GLY A 373 2.14 5.25 9.73
N CYS A 374 1.15 6.08 9.46
CA CYS A 374 1.38 7.50 9.23
C CYS A 374 0.30 8.39 9.83
N ILE A 375 0.73 9.61 10.17
CA ILE A 375 -0.11 10.73 10.57
C ILE A 375 -0.04 11.74 9.43
N LEU A 376 -1.20 12.09 8.87
CA LEU A 376 -1.36 12.93 7.70
C LEU A 376 -2.09 14.20 8.11
N HIS A 377 -1.49 15.35 7.85
CA HIS A 377 -2.08 16.64 8.19
C HIS A 377 -2.09 17.55 6.97
N ASP A 378 -3.26 17.93 6.51
CA ASP A 378 -3.42 18.84 5.37
C ASP A 378 -2.83 20.21 5.67
N MET A 379 -2.15 20.75 4.68
CA MET A 379 -1.60 22.10 4.68
C MET A 379 -2.42 22.99 3.73
N PRO A 380 -2.42 24.32 3.93
CA PRO A 380 -2.93 25.25 2.90
C PRO A 380 -2.20 24.96 1.59
N ASN A 381 -2.83 24.93 0.46
CA ASN A 381 -2.23 24.67 -0.88
C ASN A 381 -2.28 23.24 -1.42
N GLY A 382 -3.03 22.33 -0.81
CA GLY A 382 -3.19 20.97 -1.31
C GLY A 382 -2.01 20.03 -1.04
N PHE A 383 -1.11 20.43 -0.14
CA PHE A 383 -0.03 19.58 0.38
C PHE A 383 -0.45 18.94 1.71
N SER A 384 0.28 17.92 2.13
CA SER A 384 0.14 17.34 3.46
C SER A 384 1.49 17.18 4.14
N MET A 385 1.55 17.45 5.44
CA MET A 385 2.65 17.00 6.30
C MET A 385 2.41 15.54 6.64
N VAL A 386 3.32 14.68 6.28
CA VAL A 386 3.30 13.25 6.57
C VAL A 386 4.34 12.92 7.61
N THR A 387 3.93 12.35 8.74
CA THR A 387 4.83 11.74 9.72
C THR A 387 4.66 10.23 9.63
N TRP A 388 5.68 9.56 9.15
CA TRP A 388 5.71 8.09 9.03
C TRP A 388 6.46 7.49 10.20
N ILE A 389 5.91 6.41 10.75
CA ILE A 389 6.51 5.62 11.82
C ILE A 389 6.51 4.17 11.37
N GLU A 390 7.66 3.57 11.36
CA GLU A 390 7.82 2.15 11.07
C GLU A 390 8.43 1.47 12.28
N HIS A 391 7.70 0.47 12.84
CA HIS A 391 8.11 -0.29 14.01
C HIS A 391 7.90 -1.77 13.75
N THR A 392 8.99 -2.53 13.67
CA THR A 392 8.96 -3.96 13.38
C THR A 392 9.84 -4.74 14.35
N GLU A 393 9.40 -5.96 14.65
CA GLU A 393 10.20 -7.00 15.30
C GLU A 393 10.51 -8.09 14.25
N TYR A 394 11.76 -8.52 14.16
CA TYR A 394 12.18 -9.49 13.15
C TYR A 394 13.32 -10.37 13.66
N ASN A 395 13.44 -11.57 13.07
CA ASN A 395 14.55 -12.47 13.35
C ASN A 395 15.83 -11.96 12.66
N GLU A 396 16.76 -11.41 13.42
CA GLU A 396 18.03 -10.87 12.91
C GLU A 396 18.93 -11.94 12.26
N GLN A 397 18.85 -13.18 12.74
CA GLN A 397 19.67 -14.28 12.22
C GLN A 397 19.29 -14.64 10.76
N SER A 398 18.07 -14.31 10.33
CA SER A 398 17.65 -14.50 8.95
C SER A 398 18.31 -13.54 7.97
N VAL A 399 18.88 -12.43 8.44
CA VAL A 399 19.53 -11.41 7.62
C VAL A 399 21.02 -11.71 7.52
N SER A 400 21.57 -11.68 6.30
CA SER A 400 23.03 -11.85 6.08
C SER A 400 23.82 -10.79 6.83
N GLN A 401 24.98 -11.18 7.34
CA GLN A 401 25.82 -10.35 8.22
C GLN A 401 26.16 -9.00 7.58
N GLU A 402 26.40 -8.98 6.28
CA GLU A 402 26.74 -7.77 5.50
C GLU A 402 25.62 -6.73 5.49
N TYR A 403 24.35 -7.15 5.68
CA TYR A 403 23.19 -6.28 5.69
C TYR A 403 22.65 -5.94 7.08
N ARG A 404 23.07 -6.63 8.13
CA ARG A 404 22.54 -6.42 9.50
C ARG A 404 22.68 -4.98 9.95
N GLN A 405 23.84 -4.37 9.74
CA GLN A 405 24.09 -2.99 10.12
C GLN A 405 23.25 -2.00 9.31
N LEU A 406 23.05 -2.25 8.00
CA LEU A 406 22.15 -1.46 7.17
C LEU A 406 20.69 -1.55 7.68
N ILE A 407 20.23 -2.75 7.98
CA ILE A 407 18.86 -2.96 8.46
C ILE A 407 18.66 -2.34 9.83
N SER A 408 19.57 -2.58 10.80
CA SER A 408 19.48 -2.03 12.16
C SER A 408 19.63 -0.50 12.22
N SER A 409 20.21 0.11 11.19
CA SER A 409 20.27 1.59 11.07
C SER A 409 18.93 2.24 10.74
N GLY A 410 17.91 1.43 10.38
CA GLY A 410 16.61 1.91 9.94
C GLY A 410 16.57 2.39 8.47
N VAL A 411 17.67 2.32 7.74
CA VAL A 411 17.69 2.73 6.33
C VAL A 411 17.05 1.65 5.44
N GLY A 412 17.18 0.37 5.81
CA GLY A 412 16.67 -0.75 5.00
C GLY A 412 15.15 -0.82 4.93
N PHE A 413 14.46 -0.73 6.08
CA PHE A 413 12.99 -0.84 6.16
C PHE A 413 12.33 0.33 6.87
N GLY A 414 13.10 1.30 7.36
CA GLY A 414 12.59 2.35 8.23
C GLY A 414 11.82 3.46 7.51
N ALA A 415 11.24 4.33 8.32
CA ALA A 415 10.32 5.40 7.92
C ALA A 415 10.88 6.34 6.85
N GLN A 416 12.20 6.61 6.87
CA GLN A 416 12.82 7.49 5.85
C GLN A 416 12.69 6.89 4.44
N ARG A 417 12.81 5.57 4.29
CA ARG A 417 12.67 4.91 3.00
C ARG A 417 11.23 5.00 2.48
N TRP A 418 10.24 4.87 3.37
CA TRP A 418 8.83 5.06 3.01
C TRP A 418 8.54 6.49 2.57
N ILE A 419 9.03 7.48 3.31
CA ILE A 419 8.89 8.90 2.95
C ILE A 419 9.56 9.20 1.61
N SER A 420 10.79 8.72 1.39
CA SER A 420 11.50 8.93 0.11
C SER A 420 10.76 8.31 -1.08
N ALA A 421 10.23 7.10 -0.92
CA ALA A 421 9.42 6.45 -1.95
C ALA A 421 8.13 7.22 -2.23
N LEU A 422 7.44 7.69 -1.19
CA LEU A 422 6.23 8.50 -1.32
C LEU A 422 6.50 9.81 -2.06
N LEU A 423 7.57 10.51 -1.73
CA LEU A 423 7.96 11.75 -2.42
C LEU A 423 8.23 11.50 -3.90
N ARG A 424 9.02 10.48 -4.25
CA ARG A 424 9.28 10.13 -5.66
C ARG A 424 7.99 9.81 -6.42
N HIS A 425 7.07 9.07 -5.80
CA HIS A 425 5.78 8.78 -6.41
C HIS A 425 4.98 10.07 -6.68
N CYS A 426 4.89 10.95 -5.70
CA CYS A 426 4.18 12.23 -5.85
C CYS A 426 4.82 13.14 -6.90
N GLU A 427 6.15 13.22 -6.94
CA GLU A 427 6.90 13.99 -7.93
C GLU A 427 6.69 13.44 -9.33
N SER A 428 6.74 12.12 -9.49
CA SER A 428 6.44 11.43 -10.75
C SER A 428 5.03 11.73 -11.26
N ILE A 429 4.02 11.73 -10.40
CA ILE A 429 2.65 12.11 -10.78
C ILE A 429 2.61 13.58 -11.24
N ARG A 430 3.27 14.48 -10.52
CA ARG A 430 3.34 15.89 -10.91
C ARG A 430 4.05 16.10 -12.25
N ALA A 431 5.15 15.41 -12.50
CA ALA A 431 5.88 15.48 -13.77
C ALA A 431 4.99 15.08 -14.96
N ILE A 432 4.09 14.11 -14.77
CA ILE A 432 3.17 13.67 -15.81
C ILE A 432 2.00 14.64 -15.96
N THR A 433 1.42 15.09 -14.85
CA THR A 433 0.20 15.92 -14.88
C THR A 433 0.47 17.39 -15.20
N SER A 434 1.71 17.87 -14.98
CA SER A 434 2.07 19.24 -15.26
C SER A 434 2.10 19.53 -16.76
N PRO A 435 1.39 20.55 -17.24
CA PRO A 435 1.46 20.97 -18.65
C PRO A 435 2.77 21.70 -18.99
N THR A 436 3.48 22.23 -18.00
CA THR A 436 4.71 23.01 -18.18
C THR A 436 5.97 22.15 -18.18
N LEU A 437 5.95 21.03 -17.45
CA LEU A 437 7.07 20.10 -17.42
C LEU A 437 6.99 19.14 -18.61
N ASN A 438 8.12 18.98 -19.32
CA ASN A 438 8.22 18.07 -20.47
C ASN A 438 7.14 18.37 -21.53
N HIS A 439 6.94 19.64 -21.87
CA HIS A 439 5.90 20.12 -22.79
C HIS A 439 6.00 19.54 -24.21
N HIS A 440 7.17 19.01 -24.57
CA HIS A 440 7.40 18.33 -25.85
C HIS A 440 6.81 16.93 -25.94
N LEU A 441 6.37 16.33 -24.80
CA LEU A 441 5.71 15.03 -24.76
C LEU A 441 4.22 15.21 -24.47
N LEU A 442 3.39 14.47 -25.22
CA LEU A 442 1.95 14.40 -24.96
C LEU A 442 1.67 13.75 -23.61
N GLN A 443 0.57 14.11 -22.98
CA GLN A 443 0.23 13.60 -21.65
C GLN A 443 -0.01 12.08 -21.66
N ASP A 444 -0.60 11.54 -22.71
CA ASP A 444 -0.84 10.10 -22.85
C ASP A 444 0.49 9.37 -23.06
N THR A 445 1.43 9.92 -23.85
CA THR A 445 2.80 9.41 -23.96
C THR A 445 3.50 9.35 -22.60
N LYS A 446 3.40 10.41 -21.79
CA LYS A 446 3.98 10.43 -20.43
C LYS A 446 3.40 9.34 -19.55
N ARG A 447 2.08 9.11 -19.61
CA ARG A 447 1.39 8.05 -18.85
C ARG A 447 1.81 6.65 -19.29
N SER A 448 1.82 6.39 -20.61
CA SER A 448 2.25 5.11 -21.18
C SER A 448 3.71 4.82 -20.81
N LEU A 449 4.61 5.78 -20.99
CA LEU A 449 6.03 5.64 -20.66
C LEU A 449 6.24 5.33 -19.17
N ARG A 450 5.55 6.04 -18.27
CA ARG A 450 5.60 5.78 -16.84
C ARG A 450 5.05 4.39 -16.50
N GLY A 451 3.90 4.03 -17.05
CA GLY A 451 3.31 2.71 -16.81
C GLY A 451 4.22 1.56 -17.25
N LEU A 452 4.87 1.71 -18.40
CA LEU A 452 5.84 0.72 -18.90
C LEU A 452 7.07 0.61 -17.99
N ALA A 453 7.65 1.75 -17.57
CA ALA A 453 8.79 1.80 -16.66
C ALA A 453 8.46 1.23 -15.27
N GLN A 454 7.31 1.56 -14.71
CA GLN A 454 6.85 0.99 -13.42
C GLN A 454 6.69 -0.52 -13.49
N ARG A 455 6.11 -1.04 -14.56
CA ARG A 455 5.98 -2.48 -14.78
C ARG A 455 7.36 -3.15 -14.90
N MET A 456 8.28 -2.55 -15.65
CA MET A 456 9.67 -2.99 -15.78
C MET A 456 10.34 -3.09 -14.40
N THR A 457 10.25 -2.04 -13.61
CA THR A 457 10.86 -1.97 -12.28
C THR A 457 10.21 -2.96 -11.30
N SER A 458 8.90 -3.17 -11.38
CA SER A 458 8.19 -4.18 -10.58
C SER A 458 8.65 -5.60 -10.90
N ILE A 459 8.80 -5.93 -12.18
CA ILE A 459 9.29 -7.24 -12.63
C ILE A 459 10.75 -7.45 -12.17
N TYR A 460 11.59 -6.42 -12.28
CA TYR A 460 12.97 -6.47 -11.79
C TYR A 460 13.03 -6.74 -10.29
N CYS A 461 12.31 -5.97 -9.48
CA CYS A 461 12.30 -6.13 -8.03
C CYS A 461 11.83 -7.54 -7.62
N GLY A 462 10.80 -8.07 -8.26
CA GLY A 462 10.33 -9.43 -8.02
C GLY A 462 11.30 -10.51 -8.47
N GLY A 463 12.12 -10.24 -9.49
CA GLY A 463 13.19 -11.13 -9.95
C GLY A 463 14.44 -11.10 -9.07
N VAL A 464 14.62 -10.10 -8.21
CA VAL A 464 15.72 -10.02 -7.22
C VAL A 464 15.27 -10.61 -5.89
N CYS A 465 14.04 -10.32 -5.45
CA CYS A 465 13.49 -10.77 -4.19
C CYS A 465 12.60 -12.01 -4.44
N LEU A 466 12.72 -13.03 -3.60
CA LEU A 466 11.82 -14.18 -3.62
C LEU A 466 10.45 -13.74 -3.07
N THR A 467 9.57 -13.31 -3.95
CA THR A 467 8.19 -12.97 -3.58
C THR A 467 7.24 -14.07 -4.07
N ASP A 468 6.31 -14.49 -3.21
CA ASP A 468 5.31 -15.52 -3.55
C ASP A 468 4.42 -15.10 -4.73
N GLY A 469 4.24 -13.80 -4.92
CA GLY A 469 3.41 -13.24 -5.99
C GLY A 469 3.91 -13.53 -7.41
N GLN A 470 5.19 -13.84 -7.60
CA GLN A 470 5.80 -14.07 -8.92
C GLN A 470 6.19 -15.53 -9.21
N ARG A 471 5.97 -16.45 -8.28
CA ARG A 471 6.18 -17.90 -8.44
C ARG A 471 7.54 -18.26 -9.05
N TRP A 472 8.63 -17.76 -8.47
CA TRP A 472 9.97 -18.14 -8.84
C TRP A 472 10.39 -19.44 -8.15
N ASP A 473 10.96 -20.37 -8.91
CA ASP A 473 11.58 -21.57 -8.39
C ASP A 473 13.08 -21.33 -8.16
N LEU A 474 13.58 -21.67 -6.98
CA LEU A 474 15.00 -21.53 -6.66
C LEU A 474 15.79 -22.64 -7.36
N VAL A 475 16.68 -22.27 -8.29
CA VAL A 475 17.57 -23.20 -9.01
C VAL A 475 18.91 -23.35 -8.28
N ALA A 476 19.49 -22.23 -7.83
CA ALA A 476 20.70 -22.20 -7.03
C ALA A 476 20.66 -21.05 -6.04
N ASP A 477 20.99 -21.31 -4.77
CA ASP A 477 21.03 -20.26 -3.76
C ASP A 477 22.38 -19.52 -3.78
N HIS A 478 22.34 -18.31 -3.21
CA HIS A 478 23.50 -17.46 -3.08
C HIS A 478 24.61 -18.15 -2.27
N ALA A 479 25.85 -18.08 -2.80
CA ALA A 479 27.03 -18.50 -2.10
C ALA A 479 28.18 -17.50 -2.36
N PRO A 480 29.24 -17.47 -1.55
CA PRO A 480 30.40 -16.62 -1.80
C PRO A 480 30.91 -16.76 -3.23
N GLY A 481 30.89 -15.68 -4.01
CA GLY A 481 31.29 -15.64 -5.41
C GLY A 481 30.31 -16.28 -6.40
N ARG A 482 29.13 -16.71 -5.96
CA ARG A 482 28.09 -17.30 -6.82
C ARG A 482 26.75 -16.55 -6.67
N PRO A 483 26.08 -16.17 -7.76
CA PRO A 483 24.78 -15.55 -7.70
C PRO A 483 23.69 -16.54 -7.27
N ARG A 484 22.59 -16.02 -6.73
CA ARG A 484 21.32 -16.73 -6.62
C ARG A 484 20.72 -16.83 -8.01
N ILE A 485 20.27 -18.00 -8.41
CA ILE A 485 19.61 -18.25 -9.69
C ILE A 485 18.21 -18.78 -9.41
N MET A 486 17.24 -18.12 -10.01
CA MET A 486 15.82 -18.47 -9.96
C MET A 486 15.32 -18.68 -11.38
N ALA A 487 14.32 -19.53 -11.54
CA ALA A 487 13.66 -19.76 -12.81
C ALA A 487 12.15 -19.69 -12.65
N ARG A 488 11.49 -19.30 -13.73
CA ARG A 488 10.04 -19.27 -13.79
C ARG A 488 9.58 -19.62 -15.20
N ASN A 489 8.56 -20.48 -15.31
CA ASN A 489 8.04 -20.94 -16.58
C ASN A 489 6.75 -20.20 -16.92
N PHE A 490 6.71 -19.57 -18.09
CA PHE A 490 5.53 -18.92 -18.65
C PHE A 490 4.95 -19.75 -19.79
N ILE A 491 3.78 -20.34 -19.54
CA ILE A 491 3.08 -21.18 -20.51
C ILE A 491 2.05 -20.35 -21.31
N SER A 492 1.50 -19.29 -20.71
CA SER A 492 0.57 -18.37 -21.38
C SER A 492 0.40 -17.08 -20.57
N GLY A 493 0.63 -15.95 -21.21
CA GLY A 493 0.38 -14.62 -20.63
C GLY A 493 0.53 -13.55 -21.69
N PHE A 494 -0.35 -12.53 -21.66
CA PHE A 494 -0.30 -11.44 -22.63
C PHE A 494 0.83 -10.43 -22.39
N SER A 495 1.45 -10.44 -21.19
CA SER A 495 2.41 -9.42 -20.78
C SER A 495 3.81 -9.94 -20.45
N GLU A 496 4.06 -11.24 -20.63
CA GLU A 496 5.33 -11.85 -20.32
C GLU A 496 5.79 -12.77 -21.47
N PRO A 497 7.09 -12.83 -21.77
CA PRO A 497 7.58 -13.64 -22.89
C PRO A 497 7.36 -15.13 -22.62
N MET A 498 6.85 -15.85 -23.60
CA MET A 498 6.68 -17.30 -23.50
C MET A 498 8.04 -17.99 -23.41
N GLY A 499 8.22 -18.88 -22.44
CA GLY A 499 9.45 -19.60 -22.22
C GLY A 499 9.86 -19.72 -20.76
N ILE A 500 11.07 -20.16 -20.52
CA ILE A 500 11.67 -20.18 -19.18
C ILE A 500 12.46 -18.89 -19.00
N VAL A 501 12.06 -18.06 -18.04
CA VAL A 501 12.82 -16.89 -17.64
C VAL A 501 13.69 -17.29 -16.45
N THR A 502 15.01 -17.08 -16.56
CA THR A 502 15.95 -17.21 -15.46
C THR A 502 16.35 -15.83 -14.96
N SER A 503 16.42 -15.66 -13.64
CA SER A 503 16.93 -14.46 -12.97
C SER A 503 18.14 -14.81 -12.13
N ALA A 504 19.27 -14.14 -12.35
CA ALA A 504 20.45 -14.27 -11.52
C ALA A 504 20.77 -12.97 -10.79
N THR A 505 20.99 -13.05 -9.49
CA THR A 505 21.20 -11.90 -8.62
C THR A 505 22.40 -12.09 -7.72
N TYR A 506 23.20 -11.05 -7.59
CA TYR A 506 24.40 -11.04 -6.76
C TYR A 506 24.60 -9.71 -6.06
N SER A 507 24.92 -9.74 -4.77
CA SER A 507 25.25 -8.55 -4.00
C SER A 507 26.75 -8.51 -3.69
N ALA A 508 27.34 -7.32 -3.86
CA ALA A 508 28.76 -7.07 -3.58
C ALA A 508 28.95 -5.73 -2.89
N TRP A 509 29.91 -5.67 -1.98
CA TRP A 509 30.34 -4.43 -1.38
C TRP A 509 31.30 -3.66 -2.31
N MET A 510 31.14 -2.33 -2.40
CA MET A 510 31.94 -1.41 -3.19
C MET A 510 32.47 -0.29 -2.33
N PRO A 511 33.78 0.09 -2.43
CA PRO A 511 34.38 1.15 -1.63
C PRO A 511 34.09 2.56 -2.23
N ALA A 512 32.81 2.85 -2.45
CA ALA A 512 32.36 4.14 -2.98
C ALA A 512 31.00 4.50 -2.37
N ASN A 513 30.76 5.79 -2.13
CA ASN A 513 29.45 6.27 -1.66
C ASN A 513 28.37 5.99 -2.72
N HIS A 514 27.16 5.62 -2.29
CA HIS A 514 26.08 5.19 -3.18
C HIS A 514 25.67 6.27 -4.22
N GLN A 515 25.60 7.54 -3.83
CA GLN A 515 25.26 8.63 -4.74
C GLN A 515 26.39 8.90 -5.75
N HIS A 516 27.64 8.85 -5.27
CA HIS A 516 28.80 9.00 -6.14
C HIS A 516 28.87 7.87 -7.17
N LEU A 517 28.71 6.63 -6.71
CA LEU A 517 28.68 5.46 -7.58
C LEU A 517 27.54 5.52 -8.60
N PHE A 518 26.34 5.91 -8.15
CA PHE A 518 25.20 6.10 -9.03
C PHE A 518 25.49 7.13 -10.13
N ASN A 519 26.02 8.30 -9.75
CA ASN A 519 26.38 9.35 -10.71
C ASN A 519 27.42 8.88 -11.73
N MET A 520 28.42 8.09 -11.31
CA MET A 520 29.40 7.50 -12.23
C MET A 520 28.77 6.56 -13.25
N LEU A 521 27.78 5.78 -12.82
CA LEU A 521 27.13 4.77 -13.67
C LEU A 521 26.13 5.35 -14.67
N ILE A 522 25.61 6.55 -14.42
CA ILE A 522 24.63 7.21 -15.31
C ILE A 522 25.27 8.28 -16.20
N THR A 523 26.53 8.67 -15.99
CA THR A 523 27.23 9.65 -16.82
C THR A 523 27.48 9.13 -18.23
N LYS A 524 27.39 10.02 -19.23
CA LYS A 524 27.49 9.69 -20.67
C LYS A 524 28.79 9.01 -21.07
N ASP A 525 29.88 9.26 -20.34
CA ASP A 525 31.22 8.81 -20.71
C ASP A 525 31.53 7.38 -20.15
N ARG A 526 30.74 6.89 -19.19
CA ARG A 526 30.92 5.58 -18.57
C ARG A 526 29.56 4.96 -18.22
N CYS A 527 28.75 4.79 -19.23
CA CYS A 527 27.40 4.22 -19.05
C CYS A 527 27.50 2.76 -18.59
N ILE A 528 26.57 2.33 -17.76
CA ILE A 528 26.41 0.90 -17.37
C ILE A 528 26.35 -0.03 -18.58
N TRP A 529 25.96 0.50 -19.74
CA TRP A 529 25.94 -0.19 -21.03
C TRP A 529 27.32 -0.60 -21.53
N ASP A 530 28.35 0.25 -21.30
CA ASP A 530 29.75 -0.10 -21.62
C ASP A 530 30.24 -1.26 -20.77
N VAL A 531 29.73 -1.35 -19.53
CA VAL A 531 30.05 -2.40 -18.58
C VAL A 531 29.42 -3.73 -18.97
N ILE A 532 28.16 -3.70 -19.44
CA ILE A 532 27.36 -4.90 -19.68
C ILE A 532 27.49 -5.38 -21.13
N TYR A 533 27.50 -4.46 -22.09
CA TYR A 533 27.42 -4.76 -23.53
C TYR A 533 28.67 -4.38 -24.33
N HIS A 534 29.78 -4.03 -23.70
CA HIS A 534 31.04 -3.68 -24.35
C HIS A 534 30.92 -2.65 -25.50
N ARG A 535 30.89 -1.36 -25.16
CA ARG A 535 31.01 -0.21 -26.09
C ARG A 535 29.77 0.18 -26.89
N VAL A 536 28.61 0.17 -26.30
CA VAL A 536 27.41 0.74 -26.92
C VAL A 536 27.21 2.16 -26.43
N ALA A 537 27.63 3.16 -27.22
CA ALA A 537 27.27 4.55 -26.94
C ALA A 537 25.77 4.73 -27.14
N ALA A 538 25.01 4.80 -26.05
CA ALA A 538 23.57 5.01 -26.11
C ALA A 538 23.24 6.50 -26.16
N ARG A 539 22.34 6.91 -27.08
CA ARG A 539 21.82 8.27 -27.14
C ARG A 539 20.38 8.30 -26.64
N ASN A 540 20.08 9.33 -25.81
CA ASN A 540 18.69 9.55 -25.41
C ASN A 540 17.85 9.92 -26.64
N VAL A 541 16.82 9.13 -26.90
CA VAL A 541 15.75 9.43 -27.87
C VAL A 541 14.62 10.17 -27.16
N ILE A 542 14.24 9.67 -25.97
CA ILE A 542 13.21 10.26 -25.12
C ILE A 542 13.78 10.33 -23.71
N ARG A 543 13.49 11.42 -23.00
CA ARG A 543 13.81 11.57 -21.59
C ARG A 543 12.64 12.23 -20.87
N LEU A 544 12.16 11.60 -19.82
CA LEU A 544 11.09 12.06 -18.92
C LEU A 544 11.68 12.21 -17.52
N PRO A 545 12.13 13.40 -17.09
CA PRO A 545 12.48 13.66 -15.70
C PRO A 545 11.30 13.37 -14.76
N LEU A 546 11.58 12.76 -13.62
CA LEU A 546 10.56 12.39 -12.62
C LEU A 546 10.40 13.45 -11.51
N ASP A 547 11.15 14.53 -11.59
CA ASP A 547 11.06 15.69 -10.71
C ASP A 547 11.01 17.01 -11.51
N GLN A 548 11.14 18.14 -10.83
CA GLN A 548 11.04 19.47 -11.47
C GLN A 548 12.33 19.91 -12.18
N ASP A 549 13.43 19.20 -11.97
CA ASP A 549 14.71 19.50 -12.60
C ASP A 549 14.84 18.64 -13.87
N GLU A 550 14.83 19.29 -15.03
CA GLU A 550 15.00 18.60 -16.32
C GLU A 550 16.36 17.89 -16.43
N THR A 551 17.35 18.29 -15.64
CA THR A 551 18.67 17.67 -15.59
C THR A 551 18.79 16.57 -14.54
N SER A 552 17.73 16.37 -13.73
CA SER A 552 17.72 15.39 -12.66
C SER A 552 18.11 14.00 -13.11
N PRO A 553 18.91 13.29 -12.33
CA PRO A 553 19.25 11.90 -12.60
C PRO A 553 18.05 10.96 -12.42
N ASN A 554 16.99 11.39 -11.74
CA ASN A 554 15.74 10.66 -11.57
C ASN A 554 14.88 10.80 -12.83
N CYS A 555 14.97 9.84 -13.74
CA CYS A 555 14.27 9.95 -15.02
C CYS A 555 13.92 8.57 -15.61
N ILE A 556 12.96 8.60 -16.52
CA ILE A 556 12.70 7.52 -17.47
C ILE A 556 13.25 7.94 -18.83
N SER A 557 13.99 7.05 -19.48
CA SER A 557 14.63 7.33 -20.77
C SER A 557 14.39 6.17 -21.74
N ILE A 558 14.22 6.50 -23.01
CA ILE A 558 14.39 5.53 -24.10
C ILE A 558 15.71 5.89 -24.81
N LEU A 559 16.61 4.94 -24.86
CA LEU A 559 17.95 5.06 -25.40
C LEU A 559 18.00 4.29 -26.71
N ASN A 560 18.62 4.85 -27.74
CA ASN A 560 18.94 4.12 -28.95
C ASN A 560 20.32 3.48 -28.78
N SER A 561 20.39 2.14 -28.96
CA SER A 561 21.68 1.45 -29.05
C SER A 561 22.26 1.68 -30.45
N ASN A 562 23.49 2.22 -30.55
CA ASN A 562 24.17 2.38 -31.83
C ASN A 562 24.64 1.03 -32.46
N ILE A 563 23.93 -0.05 -32.20
CA ILE A 563 24.18 -1.34 -32.89
C ILE A 563 23.60 -1.16 -34.28
N GLU A 564 24.47 -1.17 -35.30
CA GLU A 564 24.06 -1.17 -36.69
C GLU A 564 23.30 -2.48 -36.98
N MET A 565 22.00 -2.38 -37.12
CA MET A 565 21.13 -3.50 -37.51
C MET A 565 20.77 -3.36 -39.00
N PRO A 566 20.46 -4.50 -39.68
CA PRO A 566 20.22 -4.53 -41.14
C PRO A 566 19.02 -3.70 -41.61
N THR A 567 18.03 -3.49 -40.74
CA THR A 567 16.81 -2.72 -41.03
C THR A 567 16.46 -1.78 -39.88
N GLU A 568 15.72 -0.70 -40.17
CA GLU A 568 15.24 0.23 -39.11
C GLU A 568 14.28 -0.45 -38.12
N ASP A 569 13.53 -1.45 -38.57
CA ASP A 569 12.58 -2.21 -37.73
C ASP A 569 13.29 -3.15 -36.75
N ASP A 570 14.53 -3.52 -37.02
CA ASP A 570 15.38 -4.35 -36.13
C ASP A 570 16.15 -3.54 -35.09
N GLN A 571 15.99 -2.20 -35.04
CA GLN A 571 16.66 -1.35 -34.05
C GLN A 571 16.20 -1.70 -32.64
N VAL A 572 17.12 -2.15 -31.81
CA VAL A 572 16.91 -2.41 -30.39
C VAL A 572 17.09 -1.13 -29.62
N MET A 573 16.02 -0.70 -28.99
CA MET A 573 16.02 0.43 -28.05
C MET A 573 16.08 -0.08 -26.62
N VAL A 574 16.43 0.78 -25.70
CA VAL A 574 16.50 0.45 -24.28
C VAL A 574 15.63 1.40 -23.48
N LEU A 575 14.63 0.86 -22.83
CA LEU A 575 13.90 1.54 -21.77
C LEU A 575 14.75 1.51 -20.50
N GLN A 576 14.97 2.64 -19.88
CA GLN A 576 15.74 2.76 -18.63
C GLN A 576 15.00 3.66 -17.65
N GLU A 577 14.90 3.22 -16.38
CA GLU A 577 14.47 4.03 -15.24
C GLU A 577 15.62 4.18 -14.26
N THR A 578 15.89 5.41 -13.84
CA THR A 578 16.91 5.74 -12.84
C THR A 578 16.28 6.51 -11.71
N THR A 579 16.54 6.10 -10.47
CA THR A 579 16.09 6.80 -9.26
C THR A 579 17.17 6.78 -8.20
N SER A 580 17.32 7.89 -7.48
CA SER A 580 18.28 8.00 -6.39
C SER A 580 17.72 8.92 -5.30
N ASP A 581 17.91 8.52 -4.05
CA ASP A 581 17.64 9.32 -2.86
C ASP A 581 18.63 8.96 -1.74
N MET A 582 18.43 9.51 -0.55
CA MET A 582 19.31 9.26 0.59
C MET A 582 19.29 7.80 1.10
N THR A 583 18.31 7.02 0.71
CA THR A 583 18.15 5.62 1.16
C THR A 583 18.70 4.61 0.17
N GLY A 584 19.05 5.04 -1.04
CA GLY A 584 19.66 4.22 -2.08
C GLY A 584 19.34 4.69 -3.48
N SER A 585 19.86 3.94 -4.46
CA SER A 585 19.68 4.24 -5.87
C SER A 585 19.31 2.98 -6.64
N LEU A 586 18.55 3.15 -7.71
CA LEU A 586 18.08 2.06 -8.56
C LEU A 586 18.28 2.44 -10.02
N ILE A 587 18.83 1.54 -10.81
CA ILE A 587 18.93 1.63 -12.27
C ILE A 587 18.32 0.35 -12.82
N VAL A 588 17.21 0.45 -13.53
CA VAL A 588 16.52 -0.69 -14.15
C VAL A 588 16.36 -0.41 -15.64
N TYR A 589 16.56 -1.43 -16.45
CA TYR A 589 16.48 -1.32 -17.90
C TYR A 589 15.97 -2.61 -18.53
N ALA A 590 15.34 -2.46 -19.69
CA ALA A 590 14.95 -3.56 -20.56
C ALA A 590 15.11 -3.17 -22.03
N THR A 591 15.44 -4.12 -22.88
CA THR A 591 15.36 -3.94 -24.33
C THR A 591 13.90 -3.87 -24.77
N VAL A 592 13.60 -2.95 -25.66
CA VAL A 592 12.28 -2.78 -26.29
C VAL A 592 12.45 -2.61 -27.79
N ASP A 593 11.50 -3.07 -28.55
CA ASP A 593 11.50 -2.94 -30.00
C ASP A 593 10.88 -1.60 -30.45
N PHE A 594 11.07 -1.24 -31.72
CA PHE A 594 10.51 -0.02 -32.28
C PHE A 594 8.98 0.04 -32.22
N PRO A 595 8.21 -1.05 -32.52
CA PRO A 595 6.77 -1.08 -32.32
C PRO A 595 6.34 -0.70 -30.91
N THR A 596 6.99 -1.22 -29.88
CA THR A 596 6.72 -0.86 -28.47
C THR A 596 6.92 0.65 -28.21
N VAL A 597 7.99 1.21 -28.75
CA VAL A 597 8.24 2.66 -28.61
C VAL A 597 7.15 3.47 -29.34
N SER A 598 6.73 3.02 -30.52
CA SER A 598 5.63 3.65 -31.25
C SER A 598 4.31 3.61 -30.47
N MET A 599 3.96 2.47 -29.85
CA MET A 599 2.78 2.36 -28.98
C MET A 599 2.86 3.35 -27.81
N VAL A 600 4.01 3.46 -27.14
CA VAL A 600 4.23 4.43 -26.06
C VAL A 600 4.05 5.87 -26.54
N MET A 601 4.61 6.21 -27.72
CA MET A 601 4.51 7.57 -28.29
C MET A 601 3.08 7.93 -28.66
N ASN A 602 2.28 6.95 -29.08
CA ASN A 602 0.86 7.12 -29.42
C ASN A 602 -0.05 7.09 -28.17
N GLY A 603 0.48 6.78 -27.00
CA GLY A 603 -0.32 6.64 -25.76
C GLY A 603 -1.22 5.40 -25.77
N GLU A 604 -0.85 4.36 -26.53
CA GLU A 604 -1.60 3.11 -26.65
C GLU A 604 -1.46 2.23 -25.39
N ASP A 605 -2.28 1.17 -25.32
CA ASP A 605 -2.22 0.21 -24.23
C ASP A 605 -0.94 -0.66 -24.31
N ILE A 606 -0.10 -0.51 -23.32
CA ILE A 606 1.20 -1.19 -23.18
C ILE A 606 1.11 -2.49 -22.36
N SER A 607 -0.07 -2.91 -21.93
CA SER A 607 -0.25 -4.05 -21.02
C SER A 607 0.27 -5.37 -21.61
N SER A 608 0.22 -5.51 -22.94
CA SER A 608 0.70 -6.69 -23.67
C SER A 608 2.21 -6.71 -23.96
N VAL A 609 2.94 -5.62 -23.70
CA VAL A 609 4.39 -5.57 -23.97
C VAL A 609 5.15 -6.49 -23.05
N ALA A 610 5.90 -7.45 -23.59
CA ALA A 610 6.75 -8.32 -22.82
C ALA A 610 8.05 -7.61 -22.42
N LEU A 611 8.42 -7.68 -21.14
CA LEU A 611 9.62 -7.05 -20.59
C LEU A 611 10.52 -8.07 -19.89
N LEU A 612 11.81 -7.97 -20.15
CA LEU A 612 12.85 -8.79 -19.53
C LEU A 612 13.88 -7.89 -18.85
N PRO A 613 13.56 -7.33 -17.66
CA PRO A 613 14.38 -6.31 -17.07
C PRO A 613 15.63 -6.86 -16.39
N SER A 614 16.68 -6.06 -16.50
CA SER A 614 17.92 -6.19 -15.75
C SER A 614 18.22 -4.88 -15.04
N GLY A 615 19.14 -4.87 -14.08
CA GLY A 615 19.46 -3.64 -13.40
C GLY A 615 20.35 -3.82 -12.17
N LEU A 616 20.44 -2.75 -11.40
CA LEU A 616 21.18 -2.74 -10.16
C LEU A 616 20.51 -1.84 -9.11
N CYS A 617 20.64 -2.27 -7.86
CA CYS A 617 20.27 -1.50 -6.67
C CYS A 617 21.54 -1.16 -5.91
N ILE A 618 21.72 0.09 -5.52
CA ILE A 618 22.85 0.59 -4.75
C ILE A 618 22.32 1.06 -3.40
N ALA A 619 22.65 0.36 -2.33
CA ALA A 619 22.29 0.74 -0.98
C ALA A 619 23.49 1.35 -0.25
N PRO A 620 23.28 2.33 0.68
CA PRO A 620 24.34 2.85 1.51
C PRO A 620 25.01 1.72 2.29
N GLY A 621 26.33 1.60 2.22
CA GLY A 621 27.07 0.63 3.01
C GLY A 621 27.39 1.16 4.40
N TYR A 622 27.40 0.27 5.37
CA TYR A 622 27.87 0.52 6.74
C TYR A 622 29.03 -0.42 6.99
N GLY A 623 30.24 0.03 6.75
CA GLY A 623 31.47 -0.66 7.14
C GLY A 623 32.19 0.11 8.24
N GLU A 624 33.17 -0.48 8.89
CA GLU A 624 34.14 0.26 9.69
C GLU A 624 34.71 1.36 8.80
N ASP A 625 34.79 2.59 9.35
CA ASP A 625 35.29 3.75 8.62
C ASP A 625 36.66 3.38 8.02
N GLY A 626 36.73 3.28 6.68
CA GLY A 626 38.00 3.23 5.98
C GLY A 626 38.82 4.43 6.37
N ALA A 627 40.15 4.39 6.20
CA ALA A 627 41.12 5.40 6.65
C ALA A 627 40.74 6.88 6.28
N ASN A 628 39.75 7.08 5.40
CA ASN A 628 39.28 8.40 4.94
C ASN A 628 37.83 8.73 5.33
N GLY A 629 37.13 7.92 6.17
CA GLY A 629 35.73 8.17 6.55
C GLY A 629 34.72 8.02 5.41
N GLU A 630 35.10 7.55 4.26
CA GLU A 630 34.20 7.32 3.11
C GLU A 630 33.43 6.00 3.31
N ARG A 631 32.11 6.11 3.22
CA ARG A 631 31.19 5.01 3.35
C ARG A 631 31.10 4.26 2.05
N GLY A 632 31.29 2.94 2.05
CA GLY A 632 31.04 2.08 0.92
C GLY A 632 29.56 1.95 0.58
N SER A 633 29.26 1.11 -0.40
CA SER A 633 27.90 0.78 -0.84
C SER A 633 27.76 -0.72 -1.02
N MET A 634 26.55 -1.24 -0.75
CA MET A 634 26.13 -2.56 -1.17
C MET A 634 25.45 -2.46 -2.54
N VAL A 635 26.03 -3.10 -3.53
CA VAL A 635 25.49 -3.13 -4.91
C VAL A 635 24.89 -4.51 -5.17
N THR A 636 23.62 -4.55 -5.50
CA THR A 636 22.93 -5.76 -5.97
C THR A 636 22.71 -5.65 -7.46
N VAL A 637 23.26 -6.59 -8.21
CA VAL A 637 23.10 -6.71 -9.67
C VAL A 637 22.12 -7.83 -9.96
N GLY A 638 21.17 -7.60 -10.88
CA GLY A 638 20.21 -8.60 -11.32
C GLY A 638 20.08 -8.63 -12.84
N PHE A 639 20.15 -9.83 -13.40
CA PHE A 639 19.97 -10.07 -14.83
C PHE A 639 18.88 -11.10 -15.06
N GLN A 640 18.05 -10.89 -16.08
CA GLN A 640 17.07 -11.86 -16.54
C GLN A 640 17.37 -12.30 -17.97
N LEU A 641 17.26 -13.60 -18.23
CA LEU A 641 17.41 -14.21 -19.56
C LEU A 641 16.19 -15.05 -19.87
N LEU A 642 15.75 -14.99 -21.13
CA LEU A 642 14.66 -15.80 -21.68
C LEU A 642 15.24 -16.99 -22.46
N HIS A 643 14.71 -18.17 -22.19
CA HIS A 643 14.96 -19.39 -22.97
C HIS A 643 13.67 -19.79 -23.67
N PRO A 644 13.60 -19.59 -25.00
CA PRO A 644 12.37 -19.85 -25.77
C PRO A 644 12.07 -21.35 -25.96
N ASP A 645 13.05 -22.24 -25.78
CA ASP A 645 12.92 -23.66 -26.08
C ASP A 645 12.16 -24.43 -24.97
N ILE A 646 10.84 -24.35 -25.03
CA ILE A 646 9.91 -25.11 -24.15
C ILE A 646 9.83 -26.59 -24.57
N ALA A 647 10.27 -26.93 -25.78
CA ALA A 647 9.91 -28.19 -26.43
C ALA A 647 10.57 -29.43 -25.87
N THR A 648 11.63 -29.36 -25.07
CA THR A 648 12.44 -30.56 -24.73
C THR A 648 12.75 -30.78 -23.25
N SER A 649 12.69 -29.77 -22.38
CA SER A 649 12.83 -30.00 -20.92
C SER A 649 12.35 -28.77 -20.13
N ASN A 650 11.52 -28.98 -19.11
CA ASN A 650 11.17 -27.95 -18.10
C ASN A 650 12.34 -27.60 -17.17
N LEU A 651 13.58 -27.84 -17.58
CA LEU A 651 14.77 -27.71 -16.74
C LEU A 651 15.70 -26.63 -17.30
N VAL A 652 16.19 -25.79 -16.43
CA VAL A 652 17.28 -24.85 -16.72
C VAL A 652 18.54 -25.64 -17.02
N THR A 653 19.16 -25.43 -18.19
CA THR A 653 20.36 -26.17 -18.60
C THR A 653 21.60 -25.63 -17.90
N MET A 654 22.64 -26.46 -17.78
CA MET A 654 23.96 -26.03 -17.25
C MET A 654 24.58 -24.91 -18.10
N GLU A 655 24.34 -24.90 -19.39
CA GLU A 655 24.77 -23.83 -20.29
C GLU A 655 24.13 -22.48 -19.95
N THR A 656 22.82 -22.48 -19.70
CA THR A 656 22.08 -21.30 -19.20
C THR A 656 22.64 -20.78 -17.89
N ILE A 657 22.91 -21.71 -16.93
CA ILE A 657 23.46 -21.33 -15.63
C ILE A 657 24.86 -20.70 -15.81
N THR A 658 25.68 -21.25 -16.70
CA THR A 658 27.03 -20.73 -16.97
C THR A 658 26.96 -19.36 -17.62
N THR A 659 26.11 -19.19 -18.64
CA THR A 659 25.92 -17.91 -19.36
C THR A 659 25.48 -16.78 -18.41
N ILE A 660 24.50 -17.06 -17.56
CA ILE A 660 23.96 -16.03 -16.65
C ILE A 660 24.97 -15.73 -15.52
N ASN A 661 25.74 -16.70 -15.05
CA ASN A 661 26.81 -16.47 -14.09
C ASN A 661 27.91 -15.58 -14.67
N ASP A 662 28.32 -15.81 -15.92
CA ASP A 662 29.34 -15.03 -16.61
C ASP A 662 28.83 -13.58 -16.82
N LEU A 663 27.54 -13.40 -17.10
CA LEU A 663 26.94 -12.07 -17.24
C LEU A 663 26.98 -11.29 -15.92
N VAL A 664 26.60 -11.93 -14.81
CA VAL A 664 26.68 -11.34 -13.48
C VAL A 664 28.12 -11.00 -13.11
N ALA A 665 29.07 -11.93 -13.34
CA ALA A 665 30.47 -11.71 -13.02
C ALA A 665 31.05 -10.52 -13.79
N ARG A 666 30.76 -10.42 -15.08
CA ARG A 666 31.19 -9.29 -15.93
C ARG A 666 30.59 -7.98 -15.42
N GLY A 667 29.28 -7.93 -15.10
CA GLY A 667 28.64 -6.73 -14.58
C GLY A 667 29.29 -6.26 -13.28
N VAL A 668 29.52 -7.15 -12.33
CA VAL A 668 30.18 -6.83 -11.04
C VAL A 668 31.64 -6.38 -11.25
N GLN A 669 32.36 -7.05 -12.14
CA GLN A 669 33.76 -6.69 -12.44
C GLN A 669 33.87 -5.30 -13.08
N GLY A 670 33.00 -5.00 -14.03
CA GLY A 670 32.97 -3.68 -14.68
C GLY A 670 32.66 -2.55 -13.69
N ILE A 671 31.72 -2.76 -12.75
CA ILE A 671 31.44 -1.78 -11.69
C ILE A 671 32.70 -1.58 -10.81
N LYS A 672 33.40 -2.66 -10.44
CA LYS A 672 34.66 -2.57 -9.68
C LYS A 672 35.74 -1.77 -10.42
N GLU A 673 35.82 -1.92 -11.72
CA GLU A 673 36.78 -1.17 -12.57
C GLU A 673 36.46 0.31 -12.63
N ILE A 674 35.17 0.67 -12.74
CA ILE A 674 34.71 2.07 -12.67
C ILE A 674 35.10 2.69 -11.32
N VAL A 675 34.85 2.01 -10.21
CA VAL A 675 35.21 2.49 -8.88
C VAL A 675 36.73 2.68 -8.73
N ARG A 676 37.54 1.73 -9.20
CA ARG A 676 39.01 1.83 -9.14
C ARG A 676 39.54 2.98 -9.99
N SER A 677 39.00 3.21 -11.18
CA SER A 677 39.44 4.29 -12.07
C SER A 677 39.07 5.67 -11.58
N SER A 678 38.10 5.79 -10.67
CA SER A 678 37.71 7.07 -10.05
C SER A 678 38.53 7.43 -8.80
N GLN A 679 39.27 6.45 -8.26
CA GLN A 679 40.16 6.67 -7.10
C GLN A 679 41.61 7.03 -7.53
N GLN A 680 41.93 6.85 -8.79
CA GLN A 680 43.20 7.30 -9.42
C GLN A 680 43.06 8.73 -9.96
#